data_1632884d44c3b7d0c33648eb648d1d9a
#
_entry.id   1632884d44c3b7d0c33648eb648d1d9a
#
_cell.length_a   1.000
_cell.length_b   1.000
_cell.length_c   1.000
_cell.angle_alpha   90.00
_cell.angle_beta   90.00
_cell.angle_gamma   90.00
#
_symmetry.space_group_name_H-M   'P 1'
#
loop_
_entity.id
_entity.type
_entity.pdbx_description
1 polymer ?
#
loop_
_entity_poly.entity_id
_entity_poly.type
_entity_poly.pdbx_seq_one_letter_code
_entity_poly.pdbx_strand_id
1 'polypeptide(L)'
;MEQIRIRGARTHNLKNVNLDLPRHKLIVITGLSGSGKSSLAFDTLYAEGQRRYVESLSAYARQFLQLMEKPDVDLIEGLSPAISIEQKATSHNPRSTVGTVTEIHDYLRLLYARVGTPYCPDHDIPLEAQSVSQMVDAALALPEDTKLMILAPVVANRKGEHAELFEDMQAQGFVRFRVRSGGGTANEGVAKIYEVDSLPKLKKNDKHTIDVVVDRLKVRADMKQRLAESFETALRLADGRAIALEMDTDREHLFSSKFACPICSYSLQELEPRLFSFNNPMGACPECDGLGQITFFDPKRVVAHPSLSLAAGAVKGWDRRNQFYFQMLQSLAAFYDFDIDTAFEDLPEKIRKVLLFGSGKQTIPFSYINERGRTTIREHVFEGIIPNLERRYRETDSVAVREELAKYQNNQPCPSCDGTRLRREARYVRIGTGDHARGIYEISSWPLRDALGYFDGLTLDGAKREIADKVIKEIVARLTFLNNVGLDYLSLERSAETLSGGEAQRIRLASQIGSGLTGVMYVLDEPSIGLHQRDNDRLIATLKHLRDLGNSVIVVEHDEDMIRTADYVVDMGPGAGEHGGVVVAEGTPKQVQANPQSLTGQYLVGKRTIEYPDERIAPDPERMLRIVDAHGNNLKHVDLELPVGLLTCITGVSGSGKSTLINDTLYHAVARHLYGSSAEPAAHEAIEGLEHFDKVINVDQSPIGRTPRSNPATYTGLFTPIRELFAGVPTAKERGYDPGRFSFNVKGGRCEACQGDGVLKVEMHFLPDVYVPCDVCHGKRYNRETLEVLYKGKNVSEVLDMTVEQAYEFFSAVPVIARKLKTLLDVGLGYIRLGQSATTLSGGEAQRVKLSLELSKRDTGRTLYILDEPTTGLHFHDIALLLEVIHRLRDQGNTVVIIEHNLDVIKTADWVIDLGPEGGADGGQIIAQGTPEQVAKTKASFTGKYLAPLLKRPARKVAAG
;
A
#
# COMPACT_ATOMS: atom_id res chain seq x y z
N MET A 1 -41.02 1.85 -10.17
CA MET A 1 -40.87 3.13 -9.45
C MET A 1 -39.71 3.90 -10.06
N GLU A 2 -39.91 5.15 -10.41
CA GLU A 2 -38.89 6.01 -11.00
C GLU A 2 -38.10 6.82 -9.96
N GLN A 3 -38.49 6.73 -8.70
CA GLN A 3 -37.92 7.51 -7.60
C GLN A 3 -37.65 6.64 -6.38
N ILE A 4 -36.62 7.02 -5.60
CA ILE A 4 -36.36 6.56 -4.24
C ILE A 4 -37.00 7.57 -3.31
N ARG A 5 -38.00 7.15 -2.51
CA ARG A 5 -38.74 8.01 -1.59
C ARG A 5 -38.28 7.77 -0.17
N ILE A 6 -37.80 8.82 0.49
CA ILE A 6 -37.37 8.80 1.88
C ILE A 6 -38.36 9.64 2.69
N ARG A 7 -38.83 9.12 3.82
CA ARG A 7 -39.71 9.82 4.74
C ARG A 7 -39.25 9.64 6.18
N GLY A 8 -39.07 10.73 6.87
CA GLY A 8 -38.76 10.75 8.29
C GLY A 8 -37.40 10.21 8.66
N ALA A 9 -36.32 10.48 7.87
CA ALA A 9 -34.98 10.05 8.21
C ALA A 9 -34.43 10.89 9.39
N ARG A 10 -34.00 10.18 10.47
CA ARG A 10 -33.52 10.78 11.73
C ARG A 10 -32.21 10.16 12.21
N THR A 11 -31.54 9.42 11.37
CA THR A 11 -30.26 8.77 11.70
C THR A 11 -29.22 9.84 12.07
N HIS A 12 -28.56 9.69 13.20
CA HIS A 12 -27.57 10.63 13.75
C HIS A 12 -28.11 12.05 13.90
N ASN A 13 -27.57 13.02 13.14
CA ASN A 13 -27.99 14.42 13.19
C ASN A 13 -29.08 14.80 12.19
N LEU A 14 -29.60 13.85 11.42
CA LEU A 14 -30.69 14.13 10.48
C LEU A 14 -31.98 14.53 11.21
N LYS A 15 -32.63 15.60 10.71
CA LYS A 15 -33.83 16.21 11.32
C LYS A 15 -35.07 15.88 10.50
N ASN A 16 -35.57 14.66 10.59
CA ASN A 16 -36.82 14.24 9.95
C ASN A 16 -36.83 14.53 8.43
N VAL A 17 -35.76 14.10 7.75
CA VAL A 17 -35.54 14.39 6.32
C VAL A 17 -36.53 13.64 5.45
N ASN A 18 -37.22 14.40 4.57
CA ASN A 18 -38.12 13.88 3.53
C ASN A 18 -37.51 14.26 2.18
N LEU A 19 -37.33 13.26 1.29
CA LEU A 19 -36.61 13.46 0.04
C LEU A 19 -37.08 12.47 -1.03
N ASP A 20 -37.18 12.92 -2.27
CA ASP A 20 -37.52 12.13 -3.45
C ASP A 20 -36.33 12.18 -4.45
N LEU A 21 -35.60 11.11 -4.53
CA LEU A 21 -34.42 11.01 -5.40
C LEU A 21 -34.74 10.28 -6.71
N PRO A 22 -34.34 10.81 -7.88
CA PRO A 22 -34.58 10.14 -9.15
C PRO A 22 -33.68 8.88 -9.26
N ARG A 23 -34.23 7.76 -9.78
CA ARG A 23 -33.46 6.56 -10.07
C ARG A 23 -32.72 6.69 -11.39
N HIS A 24 -31.67 5.87 -11.56
CA HIS A 24 -30.85 5.81 -12.78
C HIS A 24 -30.23 7.18 -13.15
N LYS A 25 -29.83 7.92 -12.12
CA LYS A 25 -29.23 9.26 -12.23
C LYS A 25 -27.93 9.33 -11.41
N LEU A 26 -27.09 10.28 -11.80
CA LEU A 26 -25.95 10.70 -10.98
C LEU A 26 -26.42 11.76 -9.99
N ILE A 27 -26.44 11.38 -8.72
CA ILE A 27 -26.93 12.20 -7.62
C ILE A 27 -25.72 12.59 -6.75
N VAL A 28 -25.53 13.88 -6.53
CA VAL A 28 -24.49 14.39 -5.64
C VAL A 28 -25.11 14.91 -4.36
N ILE A 29 -24.67 14.39 -3.21
CA ILE A 29 -25.02 14.89 -1.88
C ILE A 29 -23.83 15.73 -1.40
N THR A 30 -24.06 17.02 -1.20
CA THR A 30 -23.06 18.01 -0.81
C THR A 30 -23.48 18.80 0.42
N GLY A 31 -22.64 19.69 0.92
CA GLY A 31 -22.89 20.53 2.08
C GLY A 31 -21.68 20.58 3.03
N LEU A 32 -21.79 21.37 4.09
CA LEU A 32 -20.73 21.54 5.08
C LEU A 32 -20.25 20.23 5.71
N SER A 33 -19.00 20.19 6.18
CA SER A 33 -18.51 19.07 6.98
C SER A 33 -19.38 18.90 8.23
N GLY A 34 -19.80 17.67 8.53
CA GLY A 34 -20.71 17.40 9.65
C GLY A 34 -22.19 17.77 9.41
N SER A 35 -22.59 18.14 8.18
CA SER A 35 -23.98 18.50 7.87
C SER A 35 -24.97 17.32 7.76
N GLY A 36 -24.48 16.07 7.83
CA GLY A 36 -25.32 14.87 7.77
C GLY A 36 -25.31 14.14 6.41
N LYS A 37 -24.40 14.49 5.50
CA LYS A 37 -24.28 13.86 4.17
C LYS A 37 -24.06 12.35 4.26
N SER A 38 -23.07 11.93 5.02
CA SER A 38 -22.73 10.50 5.18
C SER A 38 -23.85 9.78 5.93
N SER A 39 -24.50 10.42 6.91
CA SER A 39 -25.68 9.87 7.60
C SER A 39 -26.84 9.60 6.65
N LEU A 40 -27.04 10.45 5.66
CA LEU A 40 -28.09 10.25 4.63
C LEU A 40 -27.66 9.18 3.62
N ALA A 41 -26.44 9.26 3.08
CA ALA A 41 -25.97 8.39 2.00
C ALA A 41 -25.67 6.97 2.48
N PHE A 42 -24.88 6.84 3.55
CA PHE A 42 -24.37 5.54 4.03
C PHE A 42 -25.23 4.97 5.16
N ASP A 43 -25.45 5.71 6.23
CA ASP A 43 -26.14 5.19 7.42
C ASP A 43 -27.66 5.08 7.22
N THR A 44 -28.21 5.69 6.17
CA THR A 44 -29.66 5.61 5.84
C THR A 44 -29.89 4.85 4.54
N LEU A 45 -29.48 5.38 3.39
CA LEU A 45 -29.78 4.80 2.06
C LEU A 45 -29.07 3.47 1.82
N TYR A 46 -27.74 3.46 1.99
CA TYR A 46 -26.96 2.25 1.79
C TYR A 46 -27.32 1.20 2.84
N ALA A 47 -27.38 1.58 4.12
CA ALA A 47 -27.68 0.66 5.22
C ALA A 47 -29.03 -0.05 5.03
N GLU A 48 -30.08 0.67 4.65
CA GLU A 48 -31.38 0.07 4.40
C GLU A 48 -31.41 -0.78 3.12
N GLY A 49 -30.73 -0.33 2.06
CA GLY A 49 -30.61 -1.12 0.82
C GLY A 49 -29.90 -2.44 1.03
N GLN A 50 -28.77 -2.41 1.75
CA GLN A 50 -28.01 -3.59 2.11
C GLN A 50 -28.78 -4.51 3.07
N ARG A 51 -29.44 -3.96 4.09
CA ARG A 51 -30.24 -4.72 5.04
C ARG A 51 -31.32 -5.52 4.34
N ARG A 52 -32.10 -4.89 3.46
CA ARG A 52 -33.16 -5.55 2.69
C ARG A 52 -32.62 -6.64 1.77
N TYR A 53 -31.49 -6.40 1.15
CA TYR A 53 -30.83 -7.41 0.32
C TYR A 53 -30.43 -8.62 1.13
N VAL A 54 -29.76 -8.41 2.27
CA VAL A 54 -29.34 -9.49 3.17
C VAL A 54 -30.54 -10.25 3.74
N GLU A 55 -31.63 -9.57 4.10
CA GLU A 55 -32.86 -10.21 4.57
C GLU A 55 -33.54 -11.10 3.51
N SER A 56 -33.34 -10.79 2.23
CA SER A 56 -33.86 -11.59 1.11
C SER A 56 -33.12 -12.90 0.90
N LEU A 57 -31.92 -13.05 1.49
CA LEU A 57 -31.06 -14.23 1.37
C LEU A 57 -31.52 -15.37 2.28
N SER A 58 -31.08 -16.60 2.00
CA SER A 58 -31.35 -17.76 2.83
C SER A 58 -30.83 -17.58 4.27
N ALA A 59 -31.47 -18.25 5.24
CA ALA A 59 -31.05 -18.23 6.65
C ALA A 59 -29.56 -18.63 6.83
N TYR A 60 -29.10 -19.58 6.01
CA TYR A 60 -27.70 -20.03 6.00
C TYR A 60 -26.75 -18.89 5.55
N ALA A 61 -27.06 -18.24 4.44
CA ALA A 61 -26.23 -17.12 3.93
C ALA A 61 -26.20 -15.92 4.90
N ARG A 62 -27.32 -15.66 5.60
CA ARG A 62 -27.38 -14.59 6.61
C ARG A 62 -26.47 -14.80 7.82
N GLN A 63 -26.12 -16.05 8.16
CA GLN A 63 -25.19 -16.35 9.27
C GLN A 63 -23.75 -15.83 9.00
N PHE A 64 -23.39 -15.67 7.74
CA PHE A 64 -22.06 -15.21 7.32
C PHE A 64 -22.00 -13.72 6.96
N LEU A 65 -23.15 -13.05 6.95
CA LEU A 65 -23.25 -11.64 6.58
C LEU A 65 -23.65 -10.81 7.79
N GLN A 66 -22.96 -9.72 8.00
CA GLN A 66 -23.28 -8.76 9.05
C GLN A 66 -24.59 -8.05 8.71
N LEU A 67 -25.59 -8.19 9.56
CA LEU A 67 -26.80 -7.39 9.48
C LEU A 67 -26.47 -5.96 9.89
N MET A 68 -26.69 -5.01 9.00
CA MET A 68 -26.58 -3.60 9.35
C MET A 68 -27.74 -3.22 10.29
N GLU A 69 -27.46 -2.32 11.22
CA GLU A 69 -28.52 -1.76 12.08
C GLU A 69 -29.60 -1.10 11.22
N LYS A 70 -30.85 -1.26 11.65
CA LYS A 70 -31.96 -0.60 10.96
C LYS A 70 -31.84 0.91 11.16
N PRO A 71 -31.74 1.70 10.07
CA PRO A 71 -31.69 3.15 10.21
C PRO A 71 -32.98 3.69 10.81
N ASP A 72 -32.90 4.80 11.54
CA ASP A 72 -34.05 5.52 12.07
C ASP A 72 -34.75 6.31 10.94
N VAL A 73 -35.68 5.66 10.31
CA VAL A 73 -36.45 6.19 9.17
C VAL A 73 -37.87 5.62 9.18
N ASP A 74 -38.87 6.44 8.86
CA ASP A 74 -40.25 5.98 8.81
C ASP A 74 -40.49 5.09 7.59
N LEU A 75 -40.04 5.52 6.41
CA LEU A 75 -40.26 4.81 5.16
C LEU A 75 -39.16 5.10 4.14
N ILE A 76 -38.63 4.06 3.47
CA ILE A 76 -37.89 4.20 2.24
C ILE A 76 -38.45 3.24 1.19
N GLU A 77 -38.81 3.77 0.03
CA GLU A 77 -39.31 3.01 -1.11
C GLU A 77 -38.43 3.16 -2.34
N GLY A 78 -38.46 2.20 -3.24
CA GLY A 78 -37.79 2.27 -4.53
C GLY A 78 -36.25 1.96 -4.48
N LEU A 79 -35.73 1.42 -3.36
CA LEU A 79 -34.33 1.03 -3.26
C LEU A 79 -34.03 -0.13 -4.19
N SER A 80 -32.85 -0.05 -4.80
CA SER A 80 -32.16 -1.17 -5.46
C SER A 80 -31.14 -1.82 -4.51
N PRO A 81 -30.62 -3.02 -4.82
CA PRO A 81 -29.45 -3.55 -4.13
C PRO A 81 -28.35 -2.50 -4.11
N ALA A 82 -27.74 -2.29 -2.94
CA ALA A 82 -26.81 -1.19 -2.74
C ALA A 82 -25.38 -1.71 -2.60
N ILE A 83 -24.43 -0.99 -3.20
CA ILE A 83 -22.99 -1.22 -3.10
C ILE A 83 -22.32 0.05 -2.58
N SER A 84 -21.58 -0.05 -1.48
CA SER A 84 -20.82 1.05 -0.90
C SER A 84 -19.36 0.99 -1.36
N ILE A 85 -18.84 2.15 -1.72
CA ILE A 85 -17.42 2.34 -2.06
C ILE A 85 -16.86 3.45 -1.17
N GLU A 86 -16.43 3.05 0.03
CA GLU A 86 -15.88 3.94 1.05
C GLU A 86 -14.36 4.04 0.94
N GLN A 87 -13.80 5.07 1.56
CA GLN A 87 -12.35 5.32 1.62
C GLN A 87 -11.58 4.48 2.64
N LYS A 88 -12.26 3.65 3.42
CA LYS A 88 -11.59 2.86 4.47
C LYS A 88 -10.42 2.08 3.91
N ALA A 89 -9.32 2.07 4.65
CA ALA A 89 -8.08 1.41 4.31
C ALA A 89 -8.31 -0.01 3.77
N THR A 90 -7.59 -0.33 2.72
CA THR A 90 -7.50 -1.68 2.18
C THR A 90 -6.93 -2.63 3.23
N SER A 91 -7.17 -3.92 3.04
CA SER A 91 -6.61 -5.01 3.82
C SER A 91 -5.14 -4.77 4.19
N HIS A 92 -4.80 -4.89 5.46
CA HIS A 92 -3.41 -4.91 5.94
C HIS A 92 -2.70 -6.25 5.66
N ASN A 93 -3.14 -6.96 4.63
CA ASN A 93 -2.50 -8.21 4.23
C ASN A 93 -1.35 -7.91 3.27
N PRO A 94 -0.08 -8.19 3.63
CA PRO A 94 1.08 -7.89 2.79
C PRO A 94 1.11 -8.68 1.47
N ARG A 95 0.25 -9.68 1.33
CA ARG A 95 0.07 -10.47 0.11
C ARG A 95 -0.99 -9.89 -0.84
N SER A 96 -1.73 -8.86 -0.42
CA SER A 96 -2.69 -8.19 -1.29
C SER A 96 -1.98 -7.20 -2.21
N THR A 97 -2.23 -7.30 -3.50
CA THR A 97 -1.70 -6.40 -4.54
C THR A 97 -2.84 -5.83 -5.37
N VAL A 98 -2.56 -4.78 -6.14
CA VAL A 98 -3.52 -4.24 -7.11
C VAL A 98 -4.06 -5.36 -8.01
N GLY A 99 -3.19 -6.23 -8.55
CA GLY A 99 -3.57 -7.34 -9.41
C GLY A 99 -4.50 -8.37 -8.74
N THR A 100 -4.30 -8.65 -7.43
CA THR A 100 -5.16 -9.60 -6.71
C THR A 100 -6.50 -8.99 -6.31
N VAL A 101 -6.52 -7.72 -5.92
CA VAL A 101 -7.77 -7.02 -5.54
C VAL A 101 -8.68 -6.79 -6.75
N THR A 102 -8.11 -6.60 -7.92
CA THR A 102 -8.84 -6.42 -9.19
C THR A 102 -9.16 -7.71 -9.92
N GLU A 103 -8.75 -8.86 -9.37
CA GLU A 103 -8.85 -10.18 -10.00
C GLU A 103 -8.05 -10.33 -11.31
N ILE A 104 -7.36 -9.30 -11.77
CA ILE A 104 -6.55 -9.36 -13.00
C ILE A 104 -5.48 -10.44 -12.87
N HIS A 105 -4.88 -10.59 -11.69
CA HIS A 105 -3.87 -11.62 -11.44
C HIS A 105 -4.43 -13.03 -11.61
N ASP A 106 -5.70 -13.27 -11.31
CA ASP A 106 -6.34 -14.58 -11.50
C ASP A 106 -6.51 -14.91 -12.99
N TYR A 107 -6.88 -13.92 -13.79
CA TYR A 107 -6.93 -14.06 -15.25
C TYR A 107 -5.53 -14.23 -15.85
N LEU A 108 -4.52 -13.50 -15.35
CA LEU A 108 -3.14 -13.69 -15.80
C LEU A 108 -2.63 -15.10 -15.50
N ARG A 109 -2.86 -15.62 -14.29
CA ARG A 109 -2.48 -16.98 -13.93
C ARG A 109 -3.11 -18.02 -14.86
N LEU A 110 -4.39 -17.83 -15.16
CA LEU A 110 -5.10 -18.71 -16.09
C LEU A 110 -4.52 -18.61 -17.50
N LEU A 111 -4.25 -17.40 -17.98
CA LEU A 111 -3.69 -17.14 -19.30
C LEU A 111 -2.30 -17.81 -19.43
N TYR A 112 -1.40 -17.59 -18.47
CA TYR A 112 -0.06 -18.18 -18.47
C TYR A 112 -0.09 -19.70 -18.39
N ALA A 113 -1.00 -20.27 -17.62
CA ALA A 113 -1.16 -21.72 -17.53
C ALA A 113 -1.68 -22.36 -18.83
N ARG A 114 -2.46 -21.63 -19.64
CA ARG A 114 -3.10 -22.20 -20.84
C ARG A 114 -2.33 -21.94 -22.13
N VAL A 115 -1.70 -20.77 -22.25
CA VAL A 115 -1.02 -20.37 -23.50
C VAL A 115 0.46 -20.02 -23.32
N GLY A 116 0.95 -19.98 -22.08
CA GLY A 116 2.33 -19.69 -21.75
C GLY A 116 3.29 -20.75 -22.34
N THR A 117 4.45 -20.31 -22.75
CA THR A 117 5.55 -21.16 -23.18
C THR A 117 6.62 -21.15 -22.10
N PRO A 118 6.92 -22.28 -21.45
CA PRO A 118 8.00 -22.35 -20.49
C PRO A 118 9.37 -22.30 -21.19
N TYR A 119 10.35 -21.70 -20.54
CA TYR A 119 11.73 -21.60 -20.95
C TYR A 119 12.64 -22.26 -19.94
N CYS A 120 13.77 -22.78 -20.40
CA CYS A 120 14.81 -23.28 -19.51
C CYS A 120 15.49 -22.11 -18.78
N PRO A 121 15.53 -22.09 -17.45
CA PRO A 121 16.15 -20.99 -16.69
C PRO A 121 17.66 -20.81 -16.94
N ASP A 122 18.34 -21.86 -17.35
CA ASP A 122 19.80 -21.85 -17.55
C ASP A 122 20.23 -21.63 -18.99
N HIS A 123 19.36 -21.95 -19.96
CA HIS A 123 19.68 -21.91 -21.39
C HIS A 123 18.79 -20.99 -22.22
N ASP A 124 17.72 -20.45 -21.60
CA ASP A 124 16.71 -19.58 -22.26
C ASP A 124 16.10 -20.18 -23.56
N ILE A 125 15.99 -21.49 -23.60
CA ILE A 125 15.39 -22.24 -24.71
C ILE A 125 13.95 -22.56 -24.36
N PRO A 126 12.98 -22.35 -25.32
CA PRO A 126 11.60 -22.74 -25.08
C PRO A 126 11.48 -24.25 -24.88
N LEU A 127 10.69 -24.64 -23.89
CA LEU A 127 10.42 -26.05 -23.60
C LEU A 127 9.08 -26.39 -24.25
N GLU A 128 9.13 -27.30 -25.22
CA GLU A 128 7.95 -27.76 -25.93
C GLU A 128 7.70 -29.23 -25.62
N ALA A 129 6.45 -29.55 -25.31
CA ALA A 129 6.00 -30.94 -25.24
C ALA A 129 5.60 -31.41 -26.64
N GLN A 130 6.30 -32.39 -27.15
CA GLN A 130 6.07 -32.97 -28.48
C GLN A 130 5.20 -34.21 -28.36
N SER A 131 4.22 -34.35 -29.28
CA SER A 131 3.51 -35.60 -29.45
C SER A 131 4.40 -36.66 -30.12
N VAL A 132 4.11 -37.93 -29.89
CA VAL A 132 4.83 -39.03 -30.59
C VAL A 132 4.74 -38.87 -32.11
N SER A 133 3.61 -38.41 -32.65
CA SER A 133 3.47 -38.13 -34.07
C SER A 133 4.44 -37.07 -34.57
N GLN A 134 4.62 -35.97 -33.81
CA GLN A 134 5.58 -34.91 -34.13
C GLN A 134 7.04 -35.40 -34.07
N MET A 135 7.37 -36.25 -33.11
CA MET A 135 8.69 -36.85 -32.97
C MET A 135 8.99 -37.74 -34.19
N VAL A 136 8.02 -38.57 -34.59
CA VAL A 136 8.09 -39.44 -35.76
C VAL A 136 8.24 -38.60 -37.02
N ASP A 137 7.44 -37.60 -37.24
CA ASP A 137 7.50 -36.73 -38.40
C ASP A 137 8.84 -35.97 -38.46
N ALA A 138 9.39 -35.52 -37.35
CA ALA A 138 10.75 -34.93 -37.27
C ALA A 138 11.85 -35.92 -37.62
N ALA A 139 11.74 -37.17 -37.15
CA ALA A 139 12.71 -38.23 -37.48
C ALA A 139 12.62 -38.66 -38.98
N LEU A 140 11.41 -38.67 -39.53
CA LEU A 140 11.22 -39.01 -40.98
C LEU A 140 11.60 -37.86 -41.89
N ALA A 141 11.70 -36.60 -41.40
CA ALA A 141 12.20 -35.46 -42.16
C ALA A 141 13.72 -35.49 -42.40
N LEU A 142 14.46 -36.41 -41.74
CA LEU A 142 15.88 -36.65 -41.99
C LEU A 142 16.07 -37.33 -43.36
N PRO A 143 17.27 -37.23 -43.97
CA PRO A 143 17.53 -37.86 -45.28
C PRO A 143 17.20 -39.35 -45.25
N GLU A 144 16.66 -39.85 -46.37
CA GLU A 144 16.33 -41.27 -46.55
C GLU A 144 17.58 -42.15 -46.35
N ASP A 145 17.42 -43.35 -45.79
CA ASP A 145 18.48 -44.30 -45.39
C ASP A 145 19.43 -43.82 -44.25
N THR A 146 19.20 -42.66 -43.63
CA THR A 146 19.92 -42.28 -42.41
C THR A 146 19.76 -43.34 -41.32
N LYS A 147 20.87 -43.83 -40.77
CA LYS A 147 20.85 -44.82 -39.69
C LYS A 147 20.59 -44.12 -38.35
N LEU A 148 19.44 -44.43 -37.80
CA LEU A 148 19.03 -43.90 -36.49
C LEU A 148 19.10 -44.94 -35.38
N MET A 149 19.48 -44.46 -34.19
CA MET A 149 19.37 -45.22 -32.94
C MET A 149 18.44 -44.46 -32.02
N ILE A 150 17.33 -45.07 -31.61
CA ILE A 150 16.41 -44.49 -30.61
C ILE A 150 16.88 -44.88 -29.21
N LEU A 151 17.11 -43.88 -28.40
CA LEU A 151 17.67 -44.01 -27.06
C LEU A 151 16.73 -43.46 -26.00
N ALA A 152 16.70 -44.14 -24.84
CA ALA A 152 16.00 -43.68 -23.65
C ALA A 152 17.04 -43.21 -22.61
N PRO A 153 17.15 -41.86 -22.30
CA PRO A 153 18.11 -41.33 -21.31
C PRO A 153 17.61 -41.58 -19.90
N VAL A 154 17.97 -42.74 -19.31
CA VAL A 154 17.52 -43.18 -17.99
C VAL A 154 18.32 -42.59 -16.84
N VAL A 155 19.58 -42.26 -17.05
CA VAL A 155 20.45 -41.55 -16.07
C VAL A 155 21.11 -40.36 -16.75
N ALA A 156 20.91 -39.17 -16.19
CA ALA A 156 21.57 -37.95 -16.67
C ALA A 156 22.49 -37.39 -15.59
N ASN A 157 23.79 -37.45 -15.81
CA ASN A 157 24.83 -36.82 -15.02
C ASN A 157 24.75 -37.09 -13.50
N ARG A 158 24.43 -38.33 -13.09
CA ARG A 158 24.29 -38.75 -11.69
C ARG A 158 25.42 -39.64 -11.22
N LYS A 159 25.83 -39.49 -9.95
CA LYS A 159 26.82 -40.36 -9.29
C LYS A 159 26.15 -41.68 -8.93
N GLY A 160 26.89 -42.78 -9.03
CA GLY A 160 26.41 -44.10 -8.63
C GLY A 160 27.02 -45.21 -9.50
N GLU A 161 26.95 -46.44 -9.03
CA GLU A 161 27.34 -47.64 -9.76
C GLU A 161 26.29 -48.16 -10.72
N HIS A 162 25.00 -47.78 -10.49
CA HIS A 162 23.83 -48.07 -11.29
C HIS A 162 23.63 -49.58 -11.67
N ALA A 163 24.17 -50.48 -10.87
CA ALA A 163 24.05 -51.95 -11.13
C ALA A 163 22.61 -52.44 -11.19
N GLU A 164 21.77 -52.05 -10.22
CA GLU A 164 20.34 -52.40 -10.17
C GLU A 164 19.59 -51.90 -11.42
N LEU A 165 19.93 -50.73 -11.92
CA LEU A 165 19.33 -50.19 -13.14
C LEU A 165 19.61 -51.06 -14.35
N PHE A 166 20.84 -51.53 -14.51
CA PHE A 166 21.21 -52.46 -15.63
C PHE A 166 20.49 -53.80 -15.51
N GLU A 167 20.38 -54.33 -14.29
CA GLU A 167 19.62 -55.57 -14.05
C GLU A 167 18.12 -55.43 -14.37
N ASP A 168 17.51 -54.32 -13.96
CA ASP A 168 16.10 -54.02 -14.23
C ASP A 168 15.84 -53.85 -15.73
N MET A 169 16.71 -53.15 -16.43
CA MET A 169 16.59 -52.95 -17.89
C MET A 169 16.83 -54.23 -18.64
N GLN A 170 17.76 -55.07 -18.18
CA GLN A 170 18.01 -56.39 -18.76
C GLN A 170 16.80 -57.31 -18.56
N ALA A 171 16.17 -57.29 -17.42
CA ALA A 171 14.96 -58.04 -17.14
C ALA A 171 13.77 -57.64 -18.03
N GLN A 172 13.77 -56.38 -18.53
CA GLN A 172 12.81 -55.87 -19.50
C GLN A 172 13.18 -56.19 -20.96
N GLY A 173 14.33 -56.84 -21.22
CA GLY A 173 14.74 -57.30 -22.51
C GLY A 173 15.68 -56.35 -23.27
N PHE A 174 16.19 -55.29 -22.64
CA PHE A 174 17.14 -54.38 -23.24
C PHE A 174 18.57 -54.89 -23.13
N VAL A 175 19.27 -54.98 -24.25
CA VAL A 175 20.60 -55.65 -24.32
C VAL A 175 21.75 -54.69 -24.63
N ARG A 176 21.46 -53.40 -24.85
CA ARG A 176 22.49 -52.42 -25.20
C ARG A 176 22.30 -51.10 -24.45
N PHE A 177 23.42 -50.56 -24.01
CA PHE A 177 23.47 -49.30 -23.24
C PHE A 177 24.53 -48.39 -23.82
N ARG A 178 24.22 -47.12 -23.98
CA ARG A 178 25.22 -46.09 -24.25
C ARG A 178 25.62 -45.45 -22.90
N VAL A 179 26.89 -45.52 -22.55
CA VAL A 179 27.37 -44.97 -21.27
C VAL A 179 28.42 -43.90 -21.55
N ARG A 180 28.29 -42.79 -20.85
CA ARG A 180 29.18 -41.66 -20.85
C ARG A 180 29.63 -41.42 -19.40
N SER A 181 30.91 -41.43 -19.12
CA SER A 181 31.49 -41.21 -17.79
C SER A 181 32.44 -40.01 -17.86
N GLY A 182 32.29 -39.05 -16.94
CA GLY A 182 33.15 -37.87 -16.84
C GLY A 182 32.70 -36.89 -15.78
N GLY A 183 33.62 -36.31 -15.03
CA GLY A 183 33.37 -35.28 -14.02
C GLY A 183 33.65 -33.91 -14.62
N GLY A 184 32.63 -33.18 -15.01
CA GLY A 184 32.81 -31.82 -15.56
C GLY A 184 31.60 -31.38 -16.35
N THR A 185 31.75 -30.58 -17.31
CA THR A 185 30.70 -30.03 -18.20
C THR A 185 30.13 -31.11 -19.13
N ALA A 186 28.90 -30.87 -19.63
CA ALA A 186 28.08 -31.83 -20.40
C ALA A 186 28.76 -32.47 -21.65
N ASN A 187 29.97 -32.10 -22.01
CA ASN A 187 30.69 -32.52 -23.23
C ASN A 187 32.01 -33.29 -23.00
N GLU A 188 32.36 -33.68 -21.77
CA GLU A 188 33.64 -34.35 -21.52
C GLU A 188 33.45 -35.85 -21.20
N GLY A 189 33.45 -36.66 -22.21
CA GLY A 189 33.47 -38.12 -22.16
C GLY A 189 32.96 -38.72 -23.46
N VAL A 190 33.78 -39.51 -24.13
CA VAL A 190 33.35 -40.23 -25.31
C VAL A 190 32.29 -41.24 -24.93
N ALA A 191 31.11 -41.08 -25.50
CA ALA A 191 30.02 -42.04 -25.32
C ALA A 191 30.37 -43.38 -25.96
N LYS A 192 30.24 -44.46 -25.21
CA LYS A 192 30.47 -45.83 -25.73
C LYS A 192 29.24 -46.67 -25.54
N ILE A 193 28.98 -47.53 -26.58
CA ILE A 193 27.89 -48.47 -26.52
C ILE A 193 28.43 -49.80 -26.03
N TYR A 194 27.79 -50.35 -25.04
CA TYR A 194 28.10 -51.64 -24.40
C TYR A 194 26.96 -52.61 -24.58
N GLU A 195 27.25 -53.86 -24.80
CA GLU A 195 26.27 -54.96 -24.67
C GLU A 195 26.19 -55.37 -23.19
N VAL A 196 25.08 -55.95 -22.83
CA VAL A 196 24.80 -56.37 -21.42
C VAL A 196 25.89 -57.26 -20.85
N ASP A 197 26.48 -58.09 -21.66
CA ASP A 197 27.56 -59.05 -21.23
C ASP A 197 28.94 -58.35 -21.06
N SER A 198 29.06 -57.09 -21.51
CA SER A 198 30.31 -56.33 -21.49
C SER A 198 30.22 -54.98 -20.78
N LEU A 199 29.25 -54.82 -19.90
CA LEU A 199 29.02 -53.57 -19.15
C LEU A 199 30.20 -53.18 -18.28
N PRO A 200 30.66 -51.93 -18.28
CA PRO A 200 31.73 -51.47 -17.45
C PRO A 200 31.29 -51.35 -15.98
N LYS A 201 32.20 -51.67 -15.07
CA LYS A 201 32.02 -51.36 -13.65
C LYS A 201 32.15 -49.84 -13.47
N LEU A 202 30.99 -49.18 -13.15
CA LEU A 202 30.95 -47.73 -12.94
C LEU A 202 31.50 -47.39 -11.56
N LYS A 203 32.19 -46.27 -11.43
CA LYS A 203 32.71 -45.81 -10.15
C LYS A 203 31.65 -45.01 -9.41
N LYS A 204 31.43 -45.30 -8.13
CA LYS A 204 30.42 -44.71 -7.25
C LYS A 204 30.48 -43.15 -7.16
N ASN A 205 31.71 -42.59 -7.25
CA ASN A 205 31.92 -41.16 -7.07
C ASN A 205 31.91 -40.36 -8.38
N ASP A 206 31.98 -41.05 -9.52
CA ASP A 206 31.95 -40.41 -10.84
C ASP A 206 30.53 -40.19 -11.31
N LYS A 207 30.30 -39.13 -12.10
CA LYS A 207 29.04 -38.87 -12.71
C LYS A 207 28.91 -39.64 -14.02
N HIS A 208 27.75 -40.26 -14.21
CA HIS A 208 27.46 -41.09 -15.37
C HIS A 208 26.18 -40.59 -16.05
N THR A 209 26.15 -40.69 -17.38
CA THR A 209 24.97 -40.60 -18.22
C THR A 209 24.79 -41.96 -18.90
N ILE A 210 23.59 -42.54 -18.76
CA ILE A 210 23.28 -43.88 -19.28
C ILE A 210 22.01 -43.76 -20.09
N ASP A 211 22.09 -44.19 -21.36
CA ASP A 211 20.98 -44.27 -22.25
C ASP A 211 20.74 -45.73 -22.67
N VAL A 212 19.49 -46.16 -22.59
CA VAL A 212 19.08 -47.49 -23.07
C VAL A 212 18.84 -47.44 -24.56
N VAL A 213 19.44 -48.32 -25.34
CA VAL A 213 19.18 -48.45 -26.76
C VAL A 213 17.87 -49.20 -26.99
N VAL A 214 16.85 -48.47 -27.43
CA VAL A 214 15.50 -49.03 -27.65
C VAL A 214 15.40 -49.68 -29.00
N ASP A 215 15.86 -49.01 -30.06
CA ASP A 215 15.79 -49.54 -31.43
C ASP A 215 16.92 -48.98 -32.31
N ARG A 216 17.18 -49.67 -33.41
CA ARG A 216 18.10 -49.28 -34.50
C ARG A 216 17.38 -49.46 -35.82
N LEU A 217 17.25 -48.42 -36.61
CA LEU A 217 16.52 -48.46 -37.88
C LEU A 217 17.11 -47.46 -38.89
N LYS A 218 16.69 -47.60 -40.15
CA LYS A 218 16.96 -46.60 -41.18
C LYS A 218 15.73 -45.77 -41.45
N VAL A 219 15.92 -44.48 -41.70
CA VAL A 219 14.83 -43.57 -42.05
C VAL A 219 14.24 -43.98 -43.41
N ARG A 220 12.98 -44.42 -43.39
CA ARG A 220 12.15 -44.75 -44.55
C ARG A 220 10.69 -44.47 -44.25
N ALA A 221 9.92 -44.15 -45.26
CA ALA A 221 8.50 -43.81 -45.10
C ALA A 221 7.64 -44.93 -44.51
N ASP A 222 8.04 -46.19 -44.73
CA ASP A 222 7.37 -47.38 -44.20
C ASP A 222 7.66 -47.66 -42.70
N MET A 223 8.63 -46.95 -42.11
CA MET A 223 9.03 -47.10 -40.71
C MET A 223 8.19 -46.30 -39.72
N LYS A 224 7.15 -45.58 -40.16
CA LYS A 224 6.34 -44.66 -39.29
C LYS A 224 5.79 -45.35 -38.04
N GLN A 225 5.20 -46.56 -38.19
CA GLN A 225 4.63 -47.29 -37.06
C GLN A 225 5.72 -47.76 -36.09
N ARG A 226 6.84 -48.31 -36.60
CA ARG A 226 7.95 -48.79 -35.78
C ARG A 226 8.66 -47.67 -35.03
N LEU A 227 8.79 -46.49 -35.64
CA LEU A 227 9.30 -45.30 -35.00
C LEU A 227 8.39 -44.85 -33.84
N ALA A 228 7.07 -44.86 -34.04
CA ALA A 228 6.12 -44.50 -32.98
C ALA A 228 6.22 -45.43 -31.79
N GLU A 229 6.27 -46.76 -32.01
CA GLU A 229 6.43 -47.75 -30.94
C GLU A 229 7.76 -47.62 -30.20
N SER A 230 8.84 -47.29 -30.93
CA SER A 230 10.16 -47.07 -30.37
C SER A 230 10.22 -45.80 -29.54
N PHE A 231 9.61 -44.67 -30.00
CA PHE A 231 9.50 -43.45 -29.24
C PHE A 231 8.63 -43.65 -28.00
N GLU A 232 7.46 -44.30 -28.11
CA GLU A 232 6.61 -44.59 -26.93
C GLU A 232 7.35 -45.38 -25.88
N THR A 233 8.12 -46.37 -26.29
CA THR A 233 8.97 -47.19 -25.37
C THR A 233 10.05 -46.33 -24.73
N ALA A 234 10.76 -45.50 -25.50
CA ALA A 234 11.80 -44.63 -24.96
C ALA A 234 11.23 -43.62 -23.96
N LEU A 235 10.12 -43.00 -24.31
CA LEU A 235 9.42 -42.01 -23.42
C LEU A 235 8.95 -42.65 -22.11
N ARG A 236 8.47 -43.89 -22.14
CA ARG A 236 8.06 -44.61 -20.93
C ARG A 236 9.24 -44.95 -20.03
N LEU A 237 10.39 -45.33 -20.59
CA LEU A 237 11.61 -45.70 -19.82
C LEU A 237 12.31 -44.49 -19.22
N ALA A 238 12.34 -43.37 -19.93
CA ALA A 238 13.08 -42.16 -19.57
C ALA A 238 12.20 -40.99 -19.13
N ASP A 239 11.05 -41.28 -18.53
CA ASP A 239 10.15 -40.30 -17.95
C ASP A 239 9.80 -39.17 -18.94
N GLY A 240 9.41 -39.54 -20.15
CA GLY A 240 8.96 -38.61 -21.20
C GLY A 240 10.05 -38.01 -22.05
N ARG A 241 11.25 -38.61 -22.08
CA ARG A 241 12.40 -38.18 -22.91
C ARG A 241 12.84 -39.27 -23.89
N ALA A 242 13.24 -38.85 -25.06
CA ALA A 242 13.80 -39.76 -26.06
C ALA A 242 14.91 -39.05 -26.87
N ILE A 243 15.86 -39.78 -27.39
CA ILE A 243 16.93 -39.31 -28.26
C ILE A 243 16.93 -40.11 -29.55
N ALA A 244 16.95 -39.45 -30.71
CA ALA A 244 17.29 -40.10 -31.94
C ALA A 244 18.70 -39.72 -32.33
N LEU A 245 19.61 -40.69 -32.33
CA LEU A 245 21.03 -40.54 -32.64
C LEU A 245 21.28 -40.95 -34.08
N GLU A 246 21.84 -40.05 -34.90
CA GLU A 246 22.36 -40.39 -36.23
C GLU A 246 23.66 -41.14 -36.05
N MET A 247 23.70 -42.40 -36.42
CA MET A 247 24.84 -43.29 -36.16
C MET A 247 26.07 -42.96 -36.96
N ASP A 248 25.93 -42.28 -38.11
CA ASP A 248 27.04 -41.95 -39.02
C ASP A 248 27.66 -40.56 -38.70
N THR A 249 26.91 -39.68 -38.06
CA THR A 249 27.32 -38.28 -37.75
C THR A 249 27.45 -37.99 -36.24
N ASP A 250 27.02 -38.92 -35.38
CA ASP A 250 26.87 -38.78 -33.94
C ASP A 250 25.98 -37.57 -33.51
N ARG A 251 25.11 -37.10 -34.41
CA ARG A 251 24.20 -36.00 -34.12
C ARG A 251 23.02 -36.52 -33.36
N GLU A 252 22.73 -35.85 -32.21
CA GLU A 252 21.62 -36.17 -31.35
C GLU A 252 20.43 -35.23 -31.61
N HIS A 253 19.25 -35.83 -31.88
CA HIS A 253 17.96 -35.14 -31.92
C HIS A 253 17.21 -35.49 -30.63
N LEU A 254 17.02 -34.49 -29.82
CA LEU A 254 16.42 -34.63 -28.47
C LEU A 254 14.91 -34.37 -28.57
N PHE A 255 14.11 -35.25 -28.00
CA PHE A 255 12.68 -35.20 -27.98
C PHE A 255 12.16 -35.30 -26.51
N SER A 256 11.06 -34.61 -26.25
CA SER A 256 10.39 -34.71 -24.96
C SER A 256 8.86 -34.63 -25.12
N SER A 257 8.17 -35.55 -24.45
CA SER A 257 6.72 -35.49 -24.29
C SER A 257 6.29 -34.59 -23.12
N LYS A 258 7.25 -34.10 -22.35
CA LYS A 258 7.07 -33.14 -21.26
C LYS A 258 7.84 -31.86 -21.62
N PHE A 259 7.51 -30.80 -20.90
CA PHE A 259 8.25 -29.54 -20.97
C PHE A 259 9.66 -29.72 -20.37
N ALA A 260 10.59 -30.16 -21.17
CA ALA A 260 11.97 -30.47 -20.72
C ALA A 260 13.02 -29.81 -21.59
N CYS A 261 14.09 -29.31 -20.96
CA CYS A 261 15.25 -28.76 -21.64
C CYS A 261 16.09 -29.89 -22.27
N PRO A 262 16.43 -29.82 -23.55
CA PRO A 262 17.24 -30.83 -24.18
C PRO A 262 18.70 -30.84 -23.69
N ILE A 263 19.21 -29.74 -23.11
CA ILE A 263 20.61 -29.61 -22.70
C ILE A 263 20.80 -30.06 -21.24
N CYS A 264 20.04 -29.50 -20.27
CA CYS A 264 20.25 -29.73 -18.84
C CYS A 264 19.20 -30.65 -18.19
N SER A 265 18.25 -31.15 -18.97
CA SER A 265 17.15 -31.99 -18.47
C SER A 265 16.24 -31.30 -17.44
N TYR A 266 16.33 -29.98 -17.30
CA TYR A 266 15.36 -29.21 -16.54
C TYR A 266 13.95 -29.43 -17.14
N SER A 267 13.00 -29.85 -16.33
CA SER A 267 11.64 -30.15 -16.80
C SER A 267 10.58 -29.59 -15.90
N LEU A 268 9.48 -29.12 -16.50
CA LEU A 268 8.25 -28.78 -15.83
C LEU A 268 7.23 -29.91 -16.04
N GLN A 269 6.54 -30.33 -14.96
CA GLN A 269 5.56 -31.39 -15.04
C GLN A 269 4.30 -30.92 -15.77
N GLU A 270 3.73 -29.80 -15.34
CA GLU A 270 2.52 -29.23 -15.91
C GLU A 270 2.43 -27.72 -15.62
N LEU A 271 1.83 -26.96 -16.52
CA LEU A 271 1.53 -25.54 -16.30
C LEU A 271 0.14 -25.43 -15.66
N GLU A 272 0.10 -25.29 -14.34
CA GLU A 272 -1.14 -25.03 -13.59
C GLU A 272 -1.23 -23.57 -13.17
N PRO A 273 -2.45 -22.99 -13.02
CA PRO A 273 -2.64 -21.65 -12.49
C PRO A 273 -2.02 -21.43 -11.10
N ARG A 274 -1.89 -22.49 -10.29
CA ARG A 274 -1.25 -22.44 -8.97
C ARG A 274 0.23 -22.12 -9.02
N LEU A 275 0.92 -22.49 -10.09
CA LEU A 275 2.35 -22.20 -10.33
C LEU A 275 2.62 -20.69 -10.39
N PHE A 276 1.64 -19.91 -10.84
CA PHE A 276 1.76 -18.45 -11.00
C PHE A 276 1.17 -17.68 -9.81
N SER A 277 0.84 -18.35 -8.72
CA SER A 277 0.29 -17.72 -7.52
C SER A 277 1.37 -17.60 -6.44
N PHE A 278 1.72 -16.38 -6.06
CA PHE A 278 2.60 -16.15 -4.92
C PHE A 278 1.91 -16.39 -3.55
N ASN A 279 0.59 -16.62 -3.56
CA ASN A 279 -0.19 -17.02 -2.37
C ASN A 279 -0.32 -18.54 -2.22
N ASN A 280 0.26 -19.30 -3.13
CA ASN A 280 0.24 -20.76 -3.10
C ASN A 280 1.67 -21.30 -2.99
N PRO A 281 1.96 -22.31 -2.15
CA PRO A 281 3.28 -22.89 -2.01
C PRO A 281 3.91 -23.43 -3.32
N MET A 282 3.08 -23.81 -4.30
CA MET A 282 3.58 -24.25 -5.61
C MET A 282 4.20 -23.11 -6.41
N GLY A 283 3.71 -21.88 -6.26
CA GLY A 283 4.17 -20.72 -7.03
C GLY A 283 4.98 -19.72 -6.23
N ALA A 284 4.84 -19.71 -4.92
CA ALA A 284 5.54 -18.79 -4.04
C ALA A 284 7.04 -19.07 -3.98
N CYS A 285 7.85 -18.01 -3.96
CA CYS A 285 9.28 -18.13 -3.67
C CYS A 285 9.47 -18.76 -2.27
N PRO A 286 10.23 -19.85 -2.13
CA PRO A 286 10.36 -20.56 -0.85
C PRO A 286 11.16 -19.78 0.20
N GLU A 287 11.97 -18.79 -0.19
CA GLU A 287 12.78 -18.00 0.73
C GLU A 287 11.97 -16.88 1.39
N CYS A 288 11.18 -16.14 0.62
CA CYS A 288 10.34 -15.04 1.12
C CYS A 288 8.87 -15.42 1.29
N ASP A 289 8.52 -16.68 1.07
CA ASP A 289 7.15 -17.20 1.17
C ASP A 289 6.12 -16.38 0.37
N GLY A 290 6.54 -15.91 -0.81
CA GLY A 290 5.70 -15.11 -1.71
C GLY A 290 5.54 -13.63 -1.34
N LEU A 291 6.29 -13.13 -0.36
CA LEU A 291 6.25 -11.72 0.04
C LEU A 291 7.07 -10.79 -0.89
N GLY A 292 8.04 -11.34 -1.62
CA GLY A 292 8.93 -10.59 -2.50
C GLY A 292 10.03 -9.82 -1.78
N GLN A 293 9.96 -9.76 -0.46
CA GLN A 293 10.94 -9.07 0.39
C GLN A 293 11.23 -9.89 1.64
N ILE A 294 12.40 -9.68 2.20
CA ILE A 294 12.82 -10.27 3.46
C ILE A 294 13.15 -9.16 4.45
N THR A 295 12.81 -9.41 5.70
CA THR A 295 13.16 -8.51 6.80
C THR A 295 14.51 -8.91 7.37
N PHE A 296 15.40 -7.96 7.54
CA PHE A 296 16.73 -8.18 8.11
C PHE A 296 17.07 -7.09 9.14
N PHE A 297 17.98 -7.38 10.05
CA PHE A 297 18.51 -6.37 10.96
C PHE A 297 19.52 -5.52 10.21
N ASP A 298 19.19 -4.24 10.02
CA ASP A 298 19.99 -3.32 9.21
C ASP A 298 21.18 -2.79 10.03
N PRO A 299 22.42 -3.03 9.61
CA PRO A 299 23.59 -2.51 10.29
C PRO A 299 23.55 -1.00 10.56
N LYS A 300 22.95 -0.22 9.66
CA LYS A 300 22.80 1.24 9.80
C LYS A 300 21.81 1.62 10.90
N ARG A 301 20.80 0.80 11.13
CA ARG A 301 19.82 1.00 12.22
C ARG A 301 20.32 0.47 13.55
N VAL A 302 21.08 -0.62 13.51
CA VAL A 302 21.72 -1.22 14.69
C VAL A 302 22.79 -0.27 15.26
N VAL A 303 23.62 0.30 14.38
CA VAL A 303 24.59 1.35 14.76
C VAL A 303 23.94 2.71 14.57
N ALA A 304 23.10 3.11 15.56
CA ALA A 304 22.32 4.35 15.44
C ALA A 304 23.18 5.62 15.43
N HIS A 305 24.35 5.58 16.08
CA HIS A 305 25.24 6.73 16.24
C HIS A 305 26.68 6.35 15.88
N PRO A 306 27.05 6.24 14.60
CA PRO A 306 28.38 5.79 14.17
C PRO A 306 29.51 6.71 14.61
N SER A 307 29.24 8.00 14.84
CA SER A 307 30.19 8.99 15.38
C SER A 307 30.48 8.82 16.87
N LEU A 308 29.72 7.99 17.58
CA LEU A 308 29.99 7.63 18.97
C LEU A 308 30.83 6.36 19.06
N SER A 309 31.57 6.22 20.16
CA SER A 309 32.24 4.97 20.50
C SER A 309 31.24 3.92 21.00
N LEU A 310 31.64 2.63 20.99
CA LEU A 310 30.85 1.57 21.59
C LEU A 310 30.57 1.83 23.08
N ALA A 311 31.56 2.34 23.81
CA ALA A 311 31.41 2.69 25.21
C ALA A 311 30.41 3.84 25.46
N ALA A 312 30.32 4.79 24.50
CA ALA A 312 29.41 5.94 24.55
C ALA A 312 28.01 5.65 24.03
N GLY A 313 27.79 4.48 23.40
CA GLY A 313 26.47 4.05 22.93
C GLY A 313 26.24 4.12 21.43
N ALA A 314 27.25 3.88 20.61
CA ALA A 314 27.11 3.72 19.17
C ALA A 314 26.02 2.69 18.82
N VAL A 315 25.97 1.61 19.61
CA VAL A 315 24.91 0.58 19.55
C VAL A 315 24.13 0.59 20.86
N LYS A 316 22.85 0.89 20.80
CA LYS A 316 21.97 0.96 21.98
C LYS A 316 21.89 -0.40 22.70
N GLY A 317 22.14 -0.38 24.01
CA GLY A 317 22.12 -1.59 24.84
C GLY A 317 23.41 -2.41 24.82
N TRP A 318 24.43 -1.97 24.07
CA TRP A 318 25.78 -2.51 24.02
C TRP A 318 26.80 -1.44 24.48
N ASP A 319 26.48 -0.73 25.55
CA ASP A 319 27.27 0.36 26.12
C ASP A 319 27.52 0.14 27.61
N ARG A 320 28.19 1.09 28.26
CA ARG A 320 28.53 1.03 29.71
C ARG A 320 27.34 0.81 30.63
N ARG A 321 26.12 1.10 30.19
CA ARG A 321 24.89 0.89 30.98
C ARG A 321 24.47 -0.57 31.05
N ASN A 322 24.87 -1.39 30.08
CA ASN A 322 24.65 -2.83 30.10
C ASN A 322 25.96 -3.56 30.39
N GLN A 323 26.19 -3.83 31.67
CA GLN A 323 27.43 -4.41 32.18
C GLN A 323 27.82 -5.73 31.47
N PHE A 324 26.85 -6.58 31.17
CA PHE A 324 27.11 -7.89 30.54
C PHE A 324 27.67 -7.73 29.13
N TYR A 325 26.98 -7.00 28.26
CA TYR A 325 27.44 -6.79 26.88
C TYR A 325 28.68 -5.91 26.83
N PHE A 326 28.80 -4.94 27.74
CA PHE A 326 29.99 -4.10 27.79
C PHE A 326 31.26 -4.88 28.16
N GLN A 327 31.19 -5.83 29.08
CA GLN A 327 32.33 -6.73 29.39
C GLN A 327 32.72 -7.61 28.19
N MET A 328 31.75 -8.07 27.39
CA MET A 328 32.00 -8.79 26.15
C MET A 328 32.75 -7.90 25.17
N LEU A 329 32.35 -6.64 25.00
CA LEU A 329 33.01 -5.69 24.10
C LEU A 329 34.42 -5.36 24.57
N GLN A 330 34.65 -5.22 25.88
CA GLN A 330 36.00 -5.05 26.44
C GLN A 330 36.90 -6.25 26.16
N SER A 331 36.40 -7.46 26.27
CA SER A 331 37.15 -8.69 25.93
C SER A 331 37.49 -8.76 24.43
N LEU A 332 36.56 -8.34 23.57
CA LEU A 332 36.81 -8.23 22.12
C LEU A 332 37.86 -7.15 21.81
N ALA A 333 37.78 -5.99 22.48
CA ALA A 333 38.75 -4.91 22.30
C ALA A 333 40.15 -5.34 22.67
N ALA A 334 40.29 -6.06 23.79
CA ALA A 334 41.58 -6.62 24.21
C ALA A 334 42.09 -7.72 23.26
N PHE A 335 41.19 -8.55 22.71
CA PHE A 335 41.61 -9.66 21.83
C PHE A 335 42.02 -9.19 20.42
N TYR A 336 41.28 -8.22 19.86
CA TYR A 336 41.54 -7.70 18.52
C TYR A 336 42.38 -6.41 18.49
N ASP A 337 42.86 -5.98 19.65
CA ASP A 337 43.72 -4.80 19.85
C ASP A 337 43.09 -3.51 19.23
N PHE A 338 41.88 -3.15 19.68
CA PHE A 338 41.27 -1.89 19.33
C PHE A 338 40.80 -1.14 20.57
N ASP A 339 40.71 0.18 20.47
CA ASP A 339 40.24 1.03 21.55
C ASP A 339 38.70 1.14 21.51
N ILE A 340 38.03 0.74 22.61
CA ILE A 340 36.56 0.76 22.75
C ILE A 340 35.99 2.18 22.80
N ASP A 341 36.80 3.18 23.09
CA ASP A 341 36.45 4.59 23.10
C ASP A 341 36.62 5.29 21.73
N THR A 342 37.11 4.58 20.69
CA THR A 342 37.17 5.06 19.31
C THR A 342 35.74 5.09 18.70
N ALA A 343 35.42 6.14 17.93
CA ALA A 343 34.17 6.22 17.20
C ALA A 343 33.98 4.99 16.30
N PHE A 344 32.75 4.47 16.23
CA PHE A 344 32.48 3.22 15.49
C PHE A 344 32.86 3.34 14.00
N GLU A 345 32.63 4.49 13.38
CA GLU A 345 32.97 4.77 11.99
C GLU A 345 34.48 4.78 11.73
N ASP A 346 35.29 5.13 12.73
CA ASP A 346 36.75 5.15 12.63
C ASP A 346 37.40 3.79 12.91
N LEU A 347 36.63 2.79 13.37
CA LEU A 347 37.16 1.45 13.59
C LEU A 347 37.49 0.78 12.24
N PRO A 348 38.56 -0.04 12.16
CA PRO A 348 38.84 -0.82 10.96
C PRO A 348 37.67 -1.66 10.48
N GLU A 349 37.45 -1.76 9.17
CA GLU A 349 36.32 -2.51 8.59
C GLU A 349 36.24 -3.95 9.09
N LYS A 350 37.41 -4.62 9.24
CA LYS A 350 37.49 -5.97 9.80
C LYS A 350 36.92 -6.07 11.20
N ILE A 351 37.19 -5.08 12.05
CA ILE A 351 36.67 -5.01 13.43
C ILE A 351 35.19 -4.76 13.42
N ARG A 352 34.72 -3.81 12.61
CA ARG A 352 33.27 -3.51 12.44
C ARG A 352 32.51 -4.76 12.00
N LYS A 353 33.06 -5.55 11.06
CA LYS A 353 32.42 -6.81 10.61
C LYS A 353 32.35 -7.84 11.73
N VAL A 354 33.42 -8.00 12.51
CA VAL A 354 33.40 -8.92 13.67
C VAL A 354 32.39 -8.49 14.71
N LEU A 355 32.32 -7.21 15.04
CA LEU A 355 31.35 -6.68 15.99
C LEU A 355 29.93 -6.94 15.54
N LEU A 356 29.61 -6.67 14.29
CA LEU A 356 28.26 -6.81 13.75
C LEU A 356 27.86 -8.27 13.49
N PHE A 357 28.74 -9.07 12.89
CA PHE A 357 28.40 -10.40 12.36
C PHE A 357 29.07 -11.56 13.07
N GLY A 358 29.96 -11.28 14.03
CA GLY A 358 30.62 -12.31 14.84
C GLY A 358 32.02 -12.71 14.40
N SER A 359 32.67 -13.51 15.26
CA SER A 359 34.04 -13.98 15.07
C SER A 359 34.18 -15.22 14.16
N GLY A 360 33.09 -15.71 13.60
CA GLY A 360 33.04 -16.94 12.81
C GLY A 360 33.43 -18.19 13.64
N LYS A 361 34.51 -18.86 13.29
CA LYS A 361 35.02 -20.04 14.00
C LYS A 361 36.06 -19.69 15.07
N GLN A 362 36.45 -18.44 15.19
CA GLN A 362 37.49 -18.02 16.12
C GLN A 362 36.95 -17.92 17.54
N THR A 363 37.54 -18.69 18.45
CA THR A 363 37.25 -18.70 19.88
C THR A 363 37.95 -17.54 20.57
N ILE A 364 37.24 -16.85 21.45
CA ILE A 364 37.70 -15.63 22.16
C ILE A 364 37.55 -15.86 23.66
N PRO A 365 38.55 -15.52 24.51
CA PRO A 365 38.40 -15.57 25.96
C PRO A 365 37.64 -14.36 26.46
N PHE A 366 36.42 -14.57 26.96
CA PHE A 366 35.58 -13.53 27.54
C PHE A 366 35.69 -13.53 29.04
N SER A 367 35.98 -12.36 29.61
CA SER A 367 36.07 -12.13 31.06
C SER A 367 34.75 -11.59 31.58
N TYR A 368 34.12 -12.33 32.47
CA TYR A 368 32.88 -11.94 33.16
C TYR A 368 33.13 -11.72 34.63
N ILE A 369 32.70 -10.56 35.13
CA ILE A 369 32.78 -10.23 36.57
C ILE A 369 31.38 -10.46 37.13
N ASN A 370 31.28 -11.35 38.13
CA ASN A 370 30.01 -11.59 38.81
C ASN A 370 29.73 -10.51 39.88
N GLU A 371 28.52 -10.51 40.46
CA GLU A 371 28.09 -9.56 41.50
C GLU A 371 28.98 -9.56 42.77
N ARG A 372 29.78 -10.62 42.97
CA ARG A 372 30.72 -10.76 44.11
C ARG A 372 32.15 -10.34 43.71
N GLY A 373 32.35 -9.71 42.57
CA GLY A 373 33.63 -9.22 42.08
C GLY A 373 34.60 -10.31 41.62
N ARG A 374 34.17 -11.56 41.45
CA ARG A 374 35.05 -12.66 40.93
C ARG A 374 35.03 -12.66 39.42
N THR A 375 36.20 -12.67 38.80
CA THR A 375 36.35 -12.78 37.37
C THR A 375 36.35 -14.26 36.93
N THR A 376 35.51 -14.58 35.98
CA THR A 376 35.45 -15.90 35.33
C THR A 376 35.75 -15.73 33.86
N ILE A 377 36.70 -16.49 33.34
CA ILE A 377 37.04 -16.50 31.90
C ILE A 377 36.33 -17.69 31.23
N ARG A 378 35.61 -17.42 30.13
CA ARG A 378 35.00 -18.44 29.31
C ARG A 378 35.42 -18.27 27.87
N GLU A 379 35.84 -19.36 27.23
CA GLU A 379 36.21 -19.33 25.83
C GLU A 379 35.05 -19.77 24.97
N HIS A 380 34.60 -18.89 24.08
CA HIS A 380 33.58 -19.19 23.09
C HIS A 380 33.68 -18.28 21.88
N VAL A 381 33.00 -18.62 20.81
CA VAL A 381 32.91 -17.75 19.64
C VAL A 381 31.98 -16.56 19.94
N PHE A 382 32.28 -15.41 19.38
CA PHE A 382 31.43 -14.25 19.44
C PHE A 382 30.37 -14.34 18.35
N GLU A 383 29.08 -14.39 18.72
CA GLU A 383 27.99 -14.52 17.75
C GLU A 383 27.77 -13.28 16.87
N GLY A 384 28.16 -12.10 17.35
CA GLY A 384 27.90 -10.83 16.69
C GLY A 384 26.65 -10.12 17.23
N ILE A 385 26.61 -8.79 17.09
CA ILE A 385 25.50 -7.97 17.57
C ILE A 385 24.22 -8.31 16.78
N ILE A 386 24.29 -8.38 15.45
CA ILE A 386 23.13 -8.67 14.59
C ILE A 386 22.58 -10.07 14.84
N PRO A 387 23.37 -11.16 14.80
CA PRO A 387 22.84 -12.48 15.13
C PRO A 387 22.28 -12.58 16.56
N ASN A 388 22.83 -11.84 17.52
CA ASN A 388 22.27 -11.75 18.86
C ASN A 388 20.87 -11.11 18.86
N LEU A 389 20.68 -9.99 18.12
CA LEU A 389 19.39 -9.33 17.99
C LEU A 389 18.38 -10.24 17.29
N GLU A 390 18.78 -10.94 16.21
CA GLU A 390 17.95 -11.90 15.49
C GLU A 390 17.47 -13.04 16.38
N ARG A 391 18.39 -13.63 17.15
CA ARG A 391 18.07 -14.68 18.11
C ARG A 391 17.10 -14.18 19.17
N ARG A 392 17.36 -13.04 19.79
CA ARG A 392 16.49 -12.41 20.80
C ARG A 392 15.11 -12.09 20.24
N TYR A 393 15.01 -11.59 19.03
CA TYR A 393 13.74 -11.30 18.36
C TYR A 393 12.90 -12.56 18.17
N ARG A 394 13.55 -13.67 17.80
CA ARG A 394 12.90 -14.97 17.56
C ARG A 394 12.47 -15.66 18.87
N GLU A 395 13.30 -15.58 19.91
CA GLU A 395 13.12 -16.32 21.15
C GLU A 395 12.28 -15.58 22.20
N THR A 396 12.04 -14.28 22.06
CA THR A 396 11.27 -13.51 23.04
C THR A 396 9.78 -13.78 22.98
N ASP A 397 9.15 -14.02 24.13
CA ASP A 397 7.69 -14.08 24.26
C ASP A 397 7.08 -12.69 24.56
N SER A 398 7.89 -11.69 24.89
CA SER A 398 7.45 -10.34 25.20
C SER A 398 7.16 -9.55 23.93
N VAL A 399 5.92 -9.15 23.73
CA VAL A 399 5.49 -8.27 22.62
C VAL A 399 6.26 -6.93 22.67
N ALA A 400 6.44 -6.33 23.82
CA ALA A 400 7.16 -5.05 23.96
C ALA A 400 8.64 -5.16 23.54
N VAL A 401 9.32 -6.26 23.91
CA VAL A 401 10.70 -6.52 23.50
C VAL A 401 10.79 -6.75 22.01
N ARG A 402 9.83 -7.48 21.43
CA ARG A 402 9.78 -7.73 19.99
C ARG A 402 9.57 -6.44 19.21
N GLU A 403 8.66 -5.57 19.66
CA GLU A 403 8.42 -4.25 19.05
C GLU A 403 9.66 -3.34 19.15
N GLU A 404 10.37 -3.37 20.26
CA GLU A 404 11.61 -2.60 20.41
C GLU A 404 12.71 -3.10 19.48
N LEU A 405 12.88 -4.41 19.34
CA LEU A 405 13.86 -5.01 18.43
C LEU A 405 13.48 -4.81 16.96
N ALA A 406 12.20 -4.80 16.62
CA ALA A 406 11.73 -4.55 15.25
C ALA A 406 12.14 -3.17 14.70
N LYS A 407 12.44 -2.19 15.56
CA LYS A 407 12.93 -0.87 15.14
C LYS A 407 14.28 -0.92 14.43
N TYR A 408 15.07 -1.96 14.66
CA TYR A 408 16.36 -2.17 14.03
C TYR A 408 16.28 -2.95 12.73
N GLN A 409 15.09 -3.40 12.35
CA GLN A 409 14.83 -4.14 11.13
C GLN A 409 14.55 -3.22 9.95
N ASN A 410 14.89 -3.69 8.76
CA ASN A 410 14.56 -3.09 7.49
C ASN A 410 14.15 -4.18 6.49
N ASN A 411 13.49 -3.80 5.40
CA ASN A 411 13.09 -4.72 4.35
C ASN A 411 13.99 -4.52 3.12
N GLN A 412 14.33 -5.64 2.48
CA GLN A 412 15.02 -5.61 1.20
C GLN A 412 14.35 -6.59 0.23
N PRO A 413 14.48 -6.38 -1.09
CA PRO A 413 14.01 -7.37 -2.06
C PRO A 413 14.62 -8.74 -1.76
N CYS A 414 13.82 -9.79 -1.88
CA CYS A 414 14.30 -11.14 -1.65
C CYS A 414 15.37 -11.51 -2.68
N PRO A 415 16.58 -11.89 -2.28
CA PRO A 415 17.69 -12.17 -3.20
C PRO A 415 17.45 -13.40 -4.09
N SER A 416 16.59 -14.34 -3.67
CA SER A 416 16.27 -15.53 -4.45
C SER A 416 15.28 -15.25 -5.58
N CYS A 417 14.28 -14.41 -5.35
CA CYS A 417 13.28 -14.08 -6.37
C CYS A 417 13.40 -12.67 -6.93
N ASP A 418 14.34 -11.88 -6.46
CA ASP A 418 14.58 -10.51 -6.89
C ASP A 418 13.29 -9.64 -6.83
N GLY A 419 12.54 -9.81 -5.76
CA GLY A 419 11.28 -9.09 -5.53
C GLY A 419 10.06 -9.64 -6.28
N THR A 420 10.21 -10.59 -7.20
CA THR A 420 9.10 -11.07 -8.05
C THR A 420 8.05 -11.91 -7.33
N ARG A 421 8.28 -12.30 -6.09
CA ARG A 421 7.41 -13.15 -5.24
C ARG A 421 7.28 -14.61 -5.71
N LEU A 422 7.68 -14.92 -6.94
CA LEU A 422 7.43 -16.21 -7.59
C LEU A 422 8.66 -17.12 -7.57
N ARG A 423 8.40 -18.42 -7.62
CA ARG A 423 9.43 -19.42 -7.84
C ARG A 423 10.11 -19.24 -9.19
N ARG A 424 11.32 -19.80 -9.29
CA ARG A 424 12.13 -19.77 -10.51
C ARG A 424 11.35 -20.34 -11.71
N GLU A 425 10.64 -21.42 -11.51
CA GLU A 425 9.89 -22.12 -12.55
C GLU A 425 8.80 -21.23 -13.17
N ALA A 426 8.08 -20.48 -12.36
CA ALA A 426 7.02 -19.59 -12.79
C ALA A 426 7.54 -18.35 -13.54
N ARG A 427 8.74 -17.87 -13.18
CA ARG A 427 9.35 -16.68 -13.79
C ARG A 427 9.80 -16.91 -15.24
N TYR A 428 10.09 -18.14 -15.59
CA TYR A 428 10.57 -18.51 -16.95
C TYR A 428 9.45 -19.02 -17.86
N VAL A 429 8.20 -18.70 -17.55
CA VAL A 429 7.08 -18.92 -18.49
C VAL A 429 6.70 -17.57 -19.09
N ARG A 430 6.62 -17.51 -20.42
CA ARG A 430 6.38 -16.28 -21.19
C ARG A 430 5.19 -16.44 -22.13
N ILE A 431 4.51 -15.32 -22.42
CA ILE A 431 3.48 -15.20 -23.45
C ILE A 431 4.00 -14.27 -24.54
N GLY A 432 3.61 -14.51 -25.78
CA GLY A 432 4.10 -13.75 -26.92
C GLY A 432 5.22 -14.48 -27.65
N THR A 433 5.74 -13.90 -28.72
CA THR A 433 6.77 -14.47 -29.60
C THR A 433 7.98 -13.54 -29.72
N GLY A 434 9.17 -14.10 -29.80
CA GLY A 434 10.42 -13.36 -29.98
C GLY A 434 10.64 -12.30 -28.90
N ASP A 435 11.02 -11.10 -29.31
CA ASP A 435 11.30 -9.97 -28.41
C ASP A 435 10.07 -9.43 -27.67
N HIS A 436 8.86 -9.85 -28.01
CA HIS A 436 7.61 -9.51 -27.34
C HIS A 436 7.18 -10.54 -26.30
N ALA A 437 7.95 -11.61 -26.11
CA ALA A 437 7.66 -12.62 -25.09
C ALA A 437 7.92 -12.06 -23.69
N ARG A 438 6.91 -12.13 -22.79
CA ARG A 438 6.98 -11.56 -21.43
C ARG A 438 6.52 -12.54 -20.38
N GLY A 439 7.20 -12.50 -19.22
CA GLY A 439 6.80 -13.22 -18.02
C GLY A 439 5.69 -12.49 -17.26
N ILE A 440 4.95 -13.23 -16.43
CA ILE A 440 3.85 -12.65 -15.64
C ILE A 440 4.34 -11.54 -14.70
N TYR A 441 5.52 -11.69 -14.11
CA TYR A 441 6.11 -10.71 -13.20
C TYR A 441 6.52 -9.42 -13.92
N GLU A 442 7.00 -9.52 -15.18
CA GLU A 442 7.36 -8.35 -15.99
C GLU A 442 6.13 -7.49 -16.26
N ILE A 443 5.04 -8.10 -16.74
CA ILE A 443 3.79 -7.38 -16.99
C ILE A 443 3.20 -6.81 -15.69
N SER A 444 3.31 -7.55 -14.59
CA SER A 444 2.81 -7.10 -13.29
C SER A 444 3.57 -5.90 -12.72
N SER A 445 4.83 -5.71 -13.12
CA SER A 445 5.67 -4.57 -12.69
C SER A 445 5.45 -3.31 -13.53
N TRP A 446 4.86 -3.42 -14.71
CA TRP A 446 4.64 -2.29 -15.58
C TRP A 446 3.49 -1.39 -15.12
N PRO A 447 3.53 -0.09 -15.50
CA PRO A 447 2.36 0.77 -15.39
C PRO A 447 1.15 0.16 -16.09
N LEU A 448 -0.04 0.33 -15.52
CA LEU A 448 -1.27 -0.29 -16.04
C LEU A 448 -1.56 0.11 -17.48
N ARG A 449 -1.19 1.33 -17.91
CA ARG A 449 -1.31 1.77 -19.30
C ARG A 449 -0.44 0.95 -20.26
N ASP A 450 0.79 0.60 -19.83
CA ASP A 450 1.73 -0.17 -20.65
C ASP A 450 1.30 -1.64 -20.73
N ALA A 451 0.81 -2.18 -19.61
CA ALA A 451 0.20 -3.50 -19.56
C ALA A 451 -1.02 -3.59 -20.50
N LEU A 452 -1.88 -2.56 -20.52
CA LEU A 452 -3.02 -2.48 -21.45
C LEU A 452 -2.53 -2.48 -22.90
N GLY A 453 -1.56 -1.63 -23.23
CA GLY A 453 -0.99 -1.55 -24.59
C GLY A 453 -0.37 -2.87 -25.03
N TYR A 454 0.25 -3.61 -24.14
CA TYR A 454 0.78 -4.94 -24.43
C TYR A 454 -0.32 -5.94 -24.81
N PHE A 455 -1.41 -6.01 -24.03
CA PHE A 455 -2.51 -6.94 -24.32
C PHE A 455 -3.32 -6.56 -25.56
N ASP A 456 -3.46 -5.26 -25.85
CA ASP A 456 -4.11 -4.78 -27.09
C ASP A 456 -3.28 -5.13 -28.33
N GLY A 457 -1.95 -5.15 -28.22
CA GLY A 457 -1.03 -5.51 -29.30
C GLY A 457 -0.64 -6.99 -29.37
N LEU A 458 -1.06 -7.81 -28.39
CA LEU A 458 -0.65 -9.21 -28.30
C LEU A 458 -1.26 -10.06 -29.41
N THR A 459 -0.39 -10.62 -30.25
CA THR A 459 -0.78 -11.56 -31.30
C THR A 459 -0.36 -12.97 -30.91
N LEU A 460 -1.31 -13.90 -30.93
CA LEU A 460 -1.09 -15.32 -30.70
C LEU A 460 -1.62 -16.10 -31.91
N ASP A 461 -1.00 -17.22 -32.23
CA ASP A 461 -1.34 -18.02 -33.38
C ASP A 461 -2.11 -19.31 -33.01
N GLY A 462 -2.92 -19.80 -33.97
CA GLY A 462 -3.57 -21.08 -33.89
C GLY A 462 -4.50 -21.27 -32.68
N ALA A 463 -4.47 -22.45 -32.09
CA ALA A 463 -5.30 -22.80 -30.93
C ALA A 463 -5.04 -21.94 -29.69
N LYS A 464 -3.83 -21.44 -29.52
CA LYS A 464 -3.49 -20.52 -28.39
C LYS A 464 -4.30 -19.23 -28.46
N ARG A 465 -4.58 -18.70 -29.66
CA ARG A 465 -5.40 -17.51 -29.84
C ARG A 465 -6.84 -17.74 -29.39
N GLU A 466 -7.46 -18.83 -29.82
CA GLU A 466 -8.85 -19.12 -29.44
C GLU A 466 -9.04 -19.27 -27.93
N ILE A 467 -8.06 -19.90 -27.26
CA ILE A 467 -8.07 -20.07 -25.80
C ILE A 467 -7.88 -18.73 -25.10
N ALA A 468 -6.94 -17.91 -25.57
CA ALA A 468 -6.56 -16.66 -24.95
C ALA A 468 -7.58 -15.53 -25.11
N ASP A 469 -8.28 -15.46 -26.25
CA ASP A 469 -9.14 -14.33 -26.62
C ASP A 469 -10.16 -13.96 -25.55
N LYS A 470 -10.79 -14.95 -24.91
CA LYS A 470 -11.78 -14.70 -23.85
C LYS A 470 -11.14 -14.13 -22.59
N VAL A 471 -9.99 -14.66 -22.19
CA VAL A 471 -9.26 -14.25 -21.01
C VAL A 471 -8.64 -12.87 -21.21
N ILE A 472 -8.07 -12.60 -22.36
CA ILE A 472 -7.49 -11.31 -22.73
C ILE A 472 -8.55 -10.22 -22.72
N LYS A 473 -9.76 -10.47 -23.25
CA LYS A 473 -10.87 -9.51 -23.20
C LYS A 473 -11.21 -9.08 -21.77
N GLU A 474 -11.22 -10.02 -20.84
CA GLU A 474 -11.48 -9.72 -19.42
C GLU A 474 -10.34 -8.89 -18.80
N ILE A 475 -9.09 -9.22 -19.12
CA ILE A 475 -7.93 -8.47 -18.66
C ILE A 475 -7.96 -7.03 -19.21
N VAL A 476 -8.18 -6.89 -20.51
CA VAL A 476 -8.24 -5.58 -21.21
C VAL A 476 -9.38 -4.72 -20.65
N ALA A 477 -10.57 -5.31 -20.44
CA ALA A 477 -11.70 -4.58 -19.86
C ALA A 477 -11.36 -4.02 -18.47
N ARG A 478 -10.78 -4.84 -17.59
CA ARG A 478 -10.40 -4.41 -16.22
C ARG A 478 -9.27 -3.37 -16.23
N LEU A 479 -8.25 -3.58 -17.05
CA LEU A 479 -7.16 -2.60 -17.21
C LEU A 479 -7.69 -1.26 -17.76
N THR A 480 -8.62 -1.30 -18.71
CA THR A 480 -9.25 -0.10 -19.28
C THR A 480 -10.00 0.67 -18.20
N PHE A 481 -10.76 0.00 -17.33
CA PHE A 481 -11.45 0.67 -16.23
C PHE A 481 -10.48 1.30 -15.23
N LEU A 482 -9.41 0.61 -14.86
CA LEU A 482 -8.39 1.17 -13.98
C LEU A 482 -7.72 2.41 -14.59
N ASN A 483 -7.41 2.38 -15.87
CA ASN A 483 -6.84 3.53 -16.59
C ASN A 483 -7.84 4.69 -16.65
N ASN A 484 -9.12 4.41 -16.88
CA ASN A 484 -10.17 5.43 -16.96
C ASN A 484 -10.46 6.12 -15.63
N VAL A 485 -10.22 5.46 -14.50
CA VAL A 485 -10.34 6.11 -13.17
C VAL A 485 -9.07 6.84 -12.74
N GLY A 486 -8.08 7.01 -13.62
CA GLY A 486 -6.86 7.76 -13.34
C GLY A 486 -5.82 6.99 -12.52
N LEU A 487 -5.78 5.65 -12.64
CA LEU A 487 -4.80 4.78 -11.98
C LEU A 487 -3.77 4.19 -12.95
N ASP A 488 -3.63 4.76 -14.12
CA ASP A 488 -2.79 4.31 -15.22
C ASP A 488 -1.29 4.20 -14.87
N TYR A 489 -0.84 4.93 -13.86
CA TYR A 489 0.53 4.94 -13.35
C TYR A 489 0.85 3.82 -12.33
N LEU A 490 -0.15 3.17 -11.76
CA LEU A 490 0.05 2.05 -10.83
C LEU A 490 0.54 0.80 -11.56
N SER A 491 1.14 -0.13 -10.82
CA SER A 491 1.46 -1.48 -11.30
C SER A 491 0.59 -2.54 -10.61
N LEU A 492 0.42 -3.70 -11.26
CA LEU A 492 -0.36 -4.81 -10.69
C LEU A 492 0.31 -5.44 -9.46
N GLU A 493 1.64 -5.38 -9.37
CA GLU A 493 2.41 -5.91 -8.23
C GLU A 493 2.37 -5.01 -7.00
N ARG A 494 1.95 -3.74 -7.14
CA ARG A 494 1.95 -2.78 -6.04
C ARG A 494 1.12 -3.31 -4.87
N SER A 495 1.74 -3.31 -3.69
CA SER A 495 1.08 -3.76 -2.46
C SER A 495 -0.10 -2.87 -2.09
N ALA A 496 -1.21 -3.49 -1.72
CA ALA A 496 -2.41 -2.78 -1.29
C ALA A 496 -2.20 -1.89 -0.05
N GLU A 497 -1.24 -2.24 0.81
CA GLU A 497 -0.88 -1.44 1.99
C GLU A 497 -0.24 -0.10 1.65
N THR A 498 0.35 0.04 0.47
CA THR A 498 1.03 1.26 0.02
C THR A 498 0.11 2.21 -0.72
N LEU A 499 -1.15 1.84 -0.93
CA LEU A 499 -2.13 2.64 -1.63
C LEU A 499 -2.69 3.74 -0.74
N SER A 500 -2.88 4.93 -1.30
CA SER A 500 -3.68 5.97 -0.66
C SER A 500 -5.16 5.56 -0.59
N GLY A 501 -5.92 6.17 0.33
CA GLY A 501 -7.35 5.90 0.47
C GLY A 501 -8.12 6.11 -0.84
N GLY A 502 -7.80 7.15 -1.59
CA GLY A 502 -8.40 7.44 -2.89
C GLY A 502 -8.02 6.43 -3.98
N GLU A 503 -6.76 5.99 -4.03
CA GLU A 503 -6.33 4.92 -4.97
C GLU A 503 -7.08 3.61 -4.70
N ALA A 504 -7.15 3.20 -3.43
CA ALA A 504 -7.87 2.01 -3.01
C ALA A 504 -9.37 2.07 -3.36
N GLN A 505 -9.99 3.21 -3.15
CA GLN A 505 -11.38 3.45 -3.49
C GLN A 505 -11.64 3.33 -5.00
N ARG A 506 -10.77 3.95 -5.83
CA ARG A 506 -10.89 3.88 -7.29
C ARG A 506 -10.62 2.47 -7.83
N ILE A 507 -9.73 1.70 -7.22
CA ILE A 507 -9.55 0.27 -7.55
C ILE A 507 -10.84 -0.50 -7.31
N ARG A 508 -11.51 -0.28 -6.17
CA ARG A 508 -12.82 -0.93 -5.89
C ARG A 508 -13.88 -0.50 -6.90
N LEU A 509 -13.94 0.79 -7.22
CA LEU A 509 -14.86 1.30 -8.24
C LEU A 509 -14.62 0.62 -9.59
N ALA A 510 -13.39 0.55 -10.06
CA ALA A 510 -13.03 -0.10 -11.31
C ALA A 510 -13.40 -1.60 -11.32
N SER A 511 -13.17 -2.31 -10.21
CA SER A 511 -13.55 -3.72 -10.05
C SER A 511 -15.07 -3.92 -10.12
N GLN A 512 -15.85 -3.03 -9.52
CA GLN A 512 -17.31 -3.11 -9.55
C GLN A 512 -17.89 -2.80 -10.94
N ILE A 513 -17.34 -1.83 -11.65
CA ILE A 513 -17.74 -1.52 -13.03
C ILE A 513 -17.45 -2.72 -13.95
N GLY A 514 -16.29 -3.35 -13.78
CA GLY A 514 -15.90 -4.55 -14.53
C GLY A 514 -16.84 -5.74 -14.33
N SER A 515 -17.61 -5.77 -13.21
CA SER A 515 -18.60 -6.83 -12.97
C SER A 515 -19.85 -6.73 -13.86
N GLY A 516 -20.08 -5.60 -14.55
CA GLY A 516 -21.19 -5.39 -15.46
C GLY A 516 -22.57 -5.40 -14.80
N LEU A 517 -22.66 -5.17 -13.50
CA LEU A 517 -23.91 -5.13 -12.75
C LEU A 517 -24.79 -3.96 -13.22
N THR A 518 -26.08 -4.22 -13.38
CA THR A 518 -27.11 -3.25 -13.80
C THR A 518 -28.25 -3.20 -12.78
N GLY A 519 -28.91 -2.05 -12.67
CA GLY A 519 -30.03 -1.87 -11.75
C GLY A 519 -29.62 -1.76 -10.28
N VAL A 520 -28.35 -1.49 -9.99
CA VAL A 520 -27.76 -1.38 -8.66
C VAL A 520 -27.70 0.10 -8.24
N MET A 521 -27.70 0.33 -6.95
CA MET A 521 -27.45 1.65 -6.35
C MET A 521 -26.02 1.69 -5.81
N TYR A 522 -25.16 2.46 -6.45
CA TYR A 522 -23.79 2.71 -5.97
C TYR A 522 -23.76 3.93 -5.06
N VAL A 523 -23.15 3.81 -3.91
CA VAL A 523 -22.94 4.91 -2.96
C VAL A 523 -21.44 5.10 -2.76
N LEU A 524 -20.92 6.26 -3.19
CA LEU A 524 -19.50 6.59 -3.16
C LEU A 524 -19.23 7.75 -2.19
N ASP A 525 -18.13 7.63 -1.46
CA ASP A 525 -17.66 8.65 -0.51
C ASP A 525 -16.45 9.38 -1.09
N GLU A 526 -16.67 10.62 -1.54
CA GLU A 526 -15.66 11.54 -2.04
C GLU A 526 -14.64 10.90 -3.02
N PRO A 527 -15.07 10.31 -4.14
CA PRO A 527 -14.19 9.57 -5.04
C PRO A 527 -13.16 10.45 -5.77
N SER A 528 -13.31 11.79 -5.77
CA SER A 528 -12.36 12.74 -6.35
C SER A 528 -11.14 13.04 -5.47
N ILE A 529 -11.07 12.48 -4.26
CA ILE A 529 -9.98 12.73 -3.32
C ILE A 529 -8.62 12.40 -3.91
N GLY A 530 -7.67 13.34 -3.73
CA GLY A 530 -6.29 13.20 -4.19
C GLY A 530 -6.13 13.18 -5.71
N LEU A 531 -7.17 13.56 -6.46
CA LEU A 531 -7.12 13.68 -7.91
C LEU A 531 -6.76 15.09 -8.35
N HIS A 532 -5.87 15.16 -9.33
CA HIS A 532 -5.71 16.34 -10.15
C HIS A 532 -6.97 16.55 -11.00
N GLN A 533 -7.30 17.81 -11.36
CA GLN A 533 -8.51 18.13 -12.13
C GLN A 533 -8.61 17.34 -13.44
N ARG A 534 -7.49 17.12 -14.12
CA ARG A 534 -7.44 16.28 -15.33
C ARG A 534 -7.96 14.85 -15.08
N ASP A 535 -7.57 14.26 -13.96
CA ASP A 535 -7.94 12.89 -13.62
C ASP A 535 -9.39 12.85 -13.09
N ASN A 536 -9.85 13.94 -12.48
CA ASN A 536 -11.24 14.11 -12.06
C ASN A 536 -12.21 14.09 -13.24
N ASP A 537 -11.86 14.73 -14.36
CA ASP A 537 -12.66 14.68 -15.60
C ASP A 537 -12.86 13.23 -16.10
N ARG A 538 -11.83 12.39 -16.01
CA ARG A 538 -11.92 10.95 -16.36
C ARG A 538 -12.84 10.19 -15.39
N LEU A 539 -12.74 10.48 -14.08
CA LEU A 539 -13.60 9.89 -13.07
C LEU A 539 -15.07 10.23 -13.31
N ILE A 540 -15.37 11.51 -13.60
CA ILE A 540 -16.73 11.96 -13.91
C ILE A 540 -17.28 11.23 -15.14
N ALA A 541 -16.50 11.07 -16.18
CA ALA A 541 -16.90 10.32 -17.37
C ALA A 541 -17.22 8.85 -17.03
N THR A 542 -16.41 8.24 -16.15
CA THR A 542 -16.61 6.86 -15.67
C THR A 542 -17.89 6.71 -14.86
N LEU A 543 -18.20 7.65 -13.96
CA LEU A 543 -19.43 7.65 -13.18
C LEU A 543 -20.68 7.84 -14.06
N LYS A 544 -20.59 8.68 -15.10
CA LYS A 544 -21.66 8.81 -16.09
C LYS A 544 -21.87 7.51 -16.86
N HIS A 545 -20.80 6.85 -17.26
CA HIS A 545 -20.89 5.55 -17.90
C HIS A 545 -21.60 4.52 -17.00
N LEU A 546 -21.23 4.47 -15.71
CA LEU A 546 -21.87 3.60 -14.73
C LEU A 546 -23.37 3.88 -14.59
N ARG A 547 -23.76 5.15 -14.58
CA ARG A 547 -25.17 5.58 -14.62
C ARG A 547 -25.86 5.11 -15.90
N ASP A 548 -25.24 5.29 -17.04
CA ASP A 548 -25.80 5.00 -18.36
C ASP A 548 -26.02 3.49 -18.58
N LEU A 549 -25.33 2.64 -17.82
CA LEU A 549 -25.60 1.20 -17.72
C LEU A 549 -26.91 0.86 -16.97
N GLY A 550 -27.66 1.86 -16.50
CA GLY A 550 -28.93 1.68 -15.80
C GLY A 550 -28.82 1.62 -14.28
N ASN A 551 -27.73 2.13 -13.72
CA ASN A 551 -27.51 2.20 -12.27
C ASN A 551 -27.90 3.57 -11.69
N SER A 552 -28.24 3.60 -10.40
CA SER A 552 -28.30 4.83 -9.64
C SER A 552 -26.96 5.08 -8.97
N VAL A 553 -26.36 6.25 -9.19
CA VAL A 553 -25.03 6.58 -8.65
C VAL A 553 -25.18 7.75 -7.67
N ILE A 554 -25.01 7.48 -6.38
CA ILE A 554 -25.07 8.48 -5.31
C ILE A 554 -23.64 8.77 -4.86
N VAL A 555 -23.26 10.03 -4.91
CA VAL A 555 -21.90 10.46 -4.58
C VAL A 555 -21.95 11.53 -3.50
N VAL A 556 -21.28 11.32 -2.38
CA VAL A 556 -21.00 12.37 -1.40
C VAL A 556 -19.79 13.14 -1.90
N GLU A 557 -19.92 14.41 -2.24
CA GLU A 557 -18.87 15.17 -2.88
C GLU A 557 -18.92 16.67 -2.59
N HIS A 558 -17.73 17.29 -2.73
CA HIS A 558 -17.53 18.73 -2.59
C HIS A 558 -16.90 19.36 -3.83
N ASP A 559 -16.47 18.56 -4.80
CA ASP A 559 -15.84 19.01 -6.03
C ASP A 559 -16.84 19.79 -6.92
N GLU A 560 -16.42 20.96 -7.38
CA GLU A 560 -17.27 21.85 -8.17
C GLU A 560 -17.72 21.22 -9.48
N ASP A 561 -16.79 20.57 -10.19
CA ASP A 561 -17.07 19.98 -11.50
C ASP A 561 -18.02 18.79 -11.36
N MET A 562 -17.85 17.99 -10.31
CA MET A 562 -18.77 16.88 -9.99
C MET A 562 -20.17 17.39 -9.72
N ILE A 563 -20.31 18.44 -8.88
CA ILE A 563 -21.61 19.03 -8.54
C ILE A 563 -22.28 19.63 -9.79
N ARG A 564 -21.53 20.35 -10.64
CA ARG A 564 -22.06 20.96 -11.88
C ARG A 564 -22.49 19.92 -12.90
N THR A 565 -21.88 18.75 -12.88
CA THR A 565 -22.10 17.67 -13.85
C THR A 565 -23.21 16.72 -13.42
N ALA A 566 -23.60 16.74 -12.15
CA ALA A 566 -24.64 15.87 -11.59
C ALA A 566 -25.99 16.07 -12.30
N ASP A 567 -26.78 15.00 -12.36
CA ASP A 567 -28.19 15.09 -12.80
C ASP A 567 -29.08 15.69 -11.71
N TYR A 568 -28.74 15.40 -10.46
CA TYR A 568 -29.48 15.84 -9.28
C TYR A 568 -28.52 16.14 -8.13
N VAL A 569 -28.77 17.20 -7.38
CA VAL A 569 -27.94 17.62 -6.24
C VAL A 569 -28.82 17.77 -5.01
N VAL A 570 -28.31 17.28 -3.89
CA VAL A 570 -28.90 17.48 -2.55
C VAL A 570 -27.87 18.22 -1.71
N ASP A 571 -28.23 19.44 -1.28
CA ASP A 571 -27.36 20.27 -0.43
C ASP A 571 -27.84 20.18 1.02
N MET A 572 -26.97 19.64 1.88
CA MET A 572 -27.23 19.41 3.30
C MET A 572 -26.66 20.56 4.14
N GLY A 573 -27.42 20.94 5.14
CA GLY A 573 -27.03 22.04 6.01
C GLY A 573 -28.09 22.36 7.07
N PRO A 574 -28.27 23.66 7.42
CA PRO A 574 -27.48 24.83 7.02
C PRO A 574 -26.10 24.93 7.70
N GLY A 575 -25.90 24.19 8.80
CA GLY A 575 -24.64 24.13 9.57
C GLY A 575 -24.09 22.71 9.72
N ALA A 576 -23.26 22.52 10.74
CA ALA A 576 -22.64 21.25 11.08
C ALA A 576 -23.21 20.68 12.39
N GLY A 577 -23.13 19.37 12.61
CA GLY A 577 -23.56 18.70 13.83
C GLY A 577 -25.04 18.99 14.15
N GLU A 578 -25.32 19.55 15.33
CA GLU A 578 -26.67 19.89 15.77
C GLU A 578 -27.34 20.98 14.93
N HIS A 579 -26.55 21.81 14.25
CA HIS A 579 -27.04 22.86 13.34
C HIS A 579 -27.23 22.36 11.88
N GLY A 580 -26.89 21.11 11.62
CA GLY A 580 -27.06 20.46 10.32
C GLY A 580 -28.27 19.55 10.25
N GLY A 581 -28.22 18.59 9.37
CA GLY A 581 -29.21 17.50 9.25
C GLY A 581 -30.50 17.86 8.50
N VAL A 582 -30.49 18.96 7.74
CA VAL A 582 -31.63 19.43 6.94
C VAL A 582 -31.23 19.53 5.47
N VAL A 583 -32.18 19.23 4.56
CA VAL A 583 -31.96 19.50 3.12
C VAL A 583 -32.27 20.99 2.90
N VAL A 584 -31.23 21.74 2.54
CA VAL A 584 -31.33 23.19 2.28
C VAL A 584 -31.82 23.47 0.85
N ALA A 585 -31.33 22.67 -0.09
CA ALA A 585 -31.67 22.77 -1.49
C ALA A 585 -31.61 21.40 -2.15
N GLU A 586 -32.47 21.15 -3.13
CA GLU A 586 -32.48 19.94 -3.94
C GLU A 586 -32.90 20.25 -5.38
N GLY A 587 -32.51 19.38 -6.31
CA GLY A 587 -32.90 19.49 -7.71
C GLY A 587 -31.69 19.46 -8.64
N THR A 588 -31.86 19.98 -9.84
CA THR A 588 -30.75 20.12 -10.79
C THR A 588 -29.67 21.09 -10.26
N PRO A 589 -28.43 21.03 -10.70
CA PRO A 589 -27.40 21.99 -10.31
C PRO A 589 -27.83 23.45 -10.44
N LYS A 590 -28.58 23.79 -11.51
CA LYS A 590 -29.12 25.14 -11.74
C LYS A 590 -30.15 25.56 -10.68
N GLN A 591 -30.99 24.64 -10.22
CA GLN A 591 -31.96 24.92 -9.16
C GLN A 591 -31.27 25.18 -7.83
N VAL A 592 -30.23 24.41 -7.50
CA VAL A 592 -29.45 24.62 -6.28
C VAL A 592 -28.70 25.97 -6.34
N GLN A 593 -28.15 26.32 -7.50
CA GLN A 593 -27.50 27.63 -7.73
C GLN A 593 -28.46 28.81 -7.55
N ALA A 594 -29.72 28.63 -7.91
CA ALA A 594 -30.75 29.66 -7.78
C ALA A 594 -31.28 29.83 -6.34
N ASN A 595 -30.99 28.85 -5.45
CA ASN A 595 -31.48 28.92 -4.07
C ASN A 595 -30.56 29.82 -3.21
N PRO A 596 -31.05 30.96 -2.70
CA PRO A 596 -30.25 31.91 -1.93
C PRO A 596 -29.81 31.38 -0.57
N GLN A 597 -30.45 30.33 -0.05
CA GLN A 597 -30.10 29.73 1.24
C GLN A 597 -28.99 28.69 1.11
N SER A 598 -28.74 28.18 -0.09
CA SER A 598 -27.68 27.22 -0.36
C SER A 598 -26.31 27.90 -0.35
N LEU A 599 -25.46 27.56 0.61
CA LEU A 599 -24.05 28.00 0.61
C LEU A 599 -23.33 27.45 -0.62
N THR A 600 -23.53 26.18 -0.94
CA THR A 600 -22.99 25.54 -2.14
C THR A 600 -23.41 26.34 -3.40
N GLY A 601 -24.68 26.67 -3.53
CA GLY A 601 -25.20 27.46 -4.63
C GLY A 601 -24.54 28.85 -4.72
N GLN A 602 -24.30 29.52 -3.59
CA GLN A 602 -23.64 30.82 -3.55
C GLN A 602 -22.19 30.76 -4.06
N TYR A 603 -21.45 29.70 -3.73
CA TYR A 603 -20.11 29.51 -4.27
C TYR A 603 -20.13 29.17 -5.76
N LEU A 604 -21.02 28.30 -6.20
CA LEU A 604 -21.16 27.92 -7.60
C LEU A 604 -21.52 29.07 -8.54
N VAL A 605 -22.26 30.07 -8.08
CA VAL A 605 -22.59 31.27 -8.87
C VAL A 605 -21.57 32.40 -8.70
N GLY A 606 -20.54 32.22 -7.85
CA GLY A 606 -19.53 33.23 -7.60
C GLY A 606 -19.99 34.39 -6.70
N LYS A 607 -21.12 34.27 -6.00
CA LYS A 607 -21.56 35.24 -5.00
C LYS A 607 -20.66 35.23 -3.76
N ARG A 608 -20.14 34.06 -3.41
CA ARG A 608 -19.05 33.83 -2.47
C ARG A 608 -17.87 33.23 -3.22
N THR A 609 -16.69 33.72 -2.95
CA THR A 609 -15.44 33.19 -3.54
C THR A 609 -14.35 33.19 -2.48
N ILE A 610 -13.42 32.27 -2.59
CA ILE A 610 -12.18 32.32 -1.83
C ILE A 610 -11.29 33.33 -2.55
N GLU A 611 -11.03 34.45 -1.87
CA GLU A 611 -10.22 35.53 -2.42
C GLU A 611 -8.73 35.18 -2.35
N TYR A 612 -7.95 35.73 -3.28
CA TYR A 612 -6.50 35.63 -3.30
C TYR A 612 -5.89 37.04 -3.32
N PRO A 613 -4.68 37.20 -2.76
CA PRO A 613 -4.06 38.54 -2.64
C PRO A 613 -3.82 39.20 -3.98
N ASP A 614 -3.92 40.52 -3.99
CA ASP A 614 -3.62 41.31 -5.20
C ASP A 614 -2.13 41.30 -5.56
N GLU A 615 -1.28 41.32 -4.52
CA GLU A 615 0.18 41.24 -4.64
C GLU A 615 0.68 39.99 -3.91
N ARG A 616 1.58 39.26 -4.55
CA ARG A 616 2.22 38.09 -3.98
C ARG A 616 3.44 38.52 -3.15
N ILE A 617 3.69 37.79 -2.05
CA ILE A 617 4.92 37.98 -1.29
C ILE A 617 6.09 37.46 -2.15
N ALA A 618 7.08 38.30 -2.38
CA ALA A 618 8.25 37.91 -3.17
C ALA A 618 9.16 36.99 -2.36
N PRO A 619 9.75 35.94 -2.96
CA PRO A 619 10.75 35.13 -2.32
C PRO A 619 12.02 35.90 -2.03
N ASP A 620 12.64 35.67 -0.88
CA ASP A 620 13.94 36.18 -0.52
C ASP A 620 15.03 35.22 -1.01
N PRO A 621 15.89 35.63 -1.97
CA PRO A 621 16.92 34.72 -2.51
C PRO A 621 17.97 34.26 -1.49
N GLU A 622 18.14 35.01 -0.37
CA GLU A 622 19.07 34.62 0.70
C GLU A 622 18.43 33.60 1.71
N ARG A 623 17.10 33.44 1.64
CA ARG A 623 16.34 32.57 2.54
C ARG A 623 15.62 31.49 1.76
N MET A 624 16.40 30.54 1.28
CA MET A 624 15.90 29.41 0.49
C MET A 624 16.30 28.08 1.13
N LEU A 625 15.37 27.12 1.13
CA LEU A 625 15.67 25.72 1.39
C LEU A 625 15.83 25.01 0.06
N ARG A 626 16.95 24.33 -0.16
CA ARG A 626 17.25 23.66 -1.43
C ARG A 626 17.48 22.19 -1.21
N ILE A 627 16.89 21.35 -2.06
CA ILE A 627 17.24 19.94 -2.21
C ILE A 627 17.95 19.82 -3.55
N VAL A 628 19.14 19.23 -3.53
CA VAL A 628 19.96 19.02 -4.72
C VAL A 628 19.85 17.57 -5.14
N ASP A 629 19.58 17.34 -6.42
CA ASP A 629 19.61 16.02 -7.07
C ASP A 629 18.73 14.95 -6.38
N ALA A 630 17.47 15.27 -6.09
CA ALA A 630 16.52 14.29 -5.58
C ALA A 630 16.18 13.24 -6.65
N HIS A 631 16.46 11.97 -6.37
CA HIS A 631 16.27 10.86 -7.31
C HIS A 631 15.67 9.61 -6.66
N GLY A 632 14.93 9.77 -5.55
CA GLY A 632 14.15 8.71 -4.92
C GLY A 632 12.93 8.30 -5.73
N ASN A 633 12.58 7.03 -5.71
CA ASN A 633 11.43 6.46 -6.43
C ASN A 633 11.39 6.88 -7.91
N ASN A 634 10.36 7.63 -8.31
CA ASN A 634 10.20 8.11 -9.70
C ASN A 634 10.81 9.49 -9.98
N LEU A 635 11.46 10.13 -9.00
CA LEU A 635 12.09 11.43 -9.20
C LEU A 635 13.29 11.33 -10.15
N LYS A 636 13.38 12.25 -11.08
CA LYS A 636 14.40 12.29 -12.14
C LYS A 636 15.43 13.38 -11.91
N HIS A 637 16.28 13.22 -10.88
CA HIS A 637 17.36 14.18 -10.58
C HIS A 637 16.85 15.61 -10.48
N VAL A 638 15.98 15.84 -9.47
CA VAL A 638 15.22 17.09 -9.33
C VAL A 638 15.89 17.99 -8.29
N ASP A 639 16.08 19.26 -8.64
CA ASP A 639 16.46 20.31 -7.71
C ASP A 639 15.21 21.06 -7.24
N LEU A 640 14.96 21.04 -5.92
CA LEU A 640 13.85 21.77 -5.32
C LEU A 640 14.36 23.06 -4.66
N GLU A 641 13.74 24.19 -4.98
CA GLU A 641 13.97 25.46 -4.33
C GLU A 641 12.70 25.93 -3.61
N LEU A 642 12.75 26.01 -2.29
CA LEU A 642 11.64 26.36 -1.41
C LEU A 642 11.89 27.70 -0.73
N PRO A 643 11.08 28.73 -1.00
CA PRO A 643 11.20 30.01 -0.30
C PRO A 643 10.84 29.88 1.19
N VAL A 644 11.70 30.37 2.06
CA VAL A 644 11.46 30.41 3.51
C VAL A 644 10.50 31.53 3.86
N GLY A 645 9.54 31.24 4.76
CA GLY A 645 8.56 32.22 5.25
C GLY A 645 7.36 32.45 4.32
N LEU A 646 7.20 31.62 3.29
CA LEU A 646 6.09 31.71 2.33
C LEU A 646 5.17 30.49 2.42
N LEU A 647 3.99 30.65 1.83
CA LEU A 647 3.06 29.56 1.56
C LEU A 647 3.35 29.00 0.17
N THR A 648 3.88 27.79 0.11
CA THR A 648 4.21 27.10 -1.13
C THR A 648 3.27 25.92 -1.35
N CYS A 649 2.60 25.87 -2.50
CA CYS A 649 1.82 24.72 -2.93
C CYS A 649 2.63 23.81 -3.86
N ILE A 650 2.67 22.53 -3.53
CA ILE A 650 3.23 21.48 -4.38
C ILE A 650 2.07 20.83 -5.12
N THR A 651 2.08 20.95 -6.44
CA THR A 651 0.99 20.53 -7.32
C THR A 651 1.48 19.51 -8.35
N GLY A 652 0.58 18.98 -9.13
CA GLY A 652 0.90 18.06 -10.22
C GLY A 652 -0.08 16.90 -10.29
N VAL A 653 -0.05 16.17 -11.41
CA VAL A 653 -0.92 15.01 -11.63
C VAL A 653 -0.68 13.90 -10.59
N SER A 654 -1.66 13.01 -10.44
CA SER A 654 -1.54 11.88 -9.51
C SER A 654 -0.33 11.01 -9.87
N GLY A 655 0.44 10.60 -8.85
CA GLY A 655 1.66 9.80 -9.07
C GLY A 655 2.88 10.55 -9.62
N SER A 656 2.86 11.89 -9.73
CA SER A 656 3.98 12.69 -10.27
C SER A 656 5.21 12.79 -9.36
N GLY A 657 5.17 12.24 -8.14
CA GLY A 657 6.32 12.23 -7.22
C GLY A 657 6.25 13.28 -6.09
N LYS A 658 5.12 13.97 -5.91
CA LYS A 658 4.94 15.01 -4.86
C LYS A 658 5.28 14.49 -3.47
N SER A 659 4.69 13.39 -3.05
CA SER A 659 4.90 12.82 -1.71
C SER A 659 6.33 12.31 -1.53
N THR A 660 6.94 11.75 -2.58
CA THR A 660 8.35 11.34 -2.54
C THR A 660 9.28 12.53 -2.32
N LEU A 661 9.04 13.65 -3.02
CA LEU A 661 9.86 14.85 -2.89
C LEU A 661 9.70 15.52 -1.52
N ILE A 662 8.47 15.64 -1.02
CA ILE A 662 8.15 16.39 0.19
C ILE A 662 8.18 15.51 1.45
N ASN A 663 7.45 14.38 1.46
CA ASN A 663 7.37 13.54 2.65
C ASN A 663 8.61 12.66 2.81
N ASP A 664 8.98 11.90 1.77
CA ASP A 664 10.07 10.93 1.86
C ASP A 664 11.45 11.59 1.81
N THR A 665 11.61 12.70 1.10
CA THR A 665 12.91 13.40 0.99
C THR A 665 12.99 14.57 1.96
N LEU A 666 12.21 15.63 1.76
CA LEU A 666 12.31 16.89 2.54
C LEU A 666 12.05 16.67 4.03
N TYR A 667 10.89 16.11 4.37
CA TYR A 667 10.51 15.95 5.78
C TYR A 667 11.50 15.05 6.54
N HIS A 668 11.85 13.89 5.98
CA HIS A 668 12.78 12.98 6.66
C HIS A 668 14.17 13.59 6.83
N ALA A 669 14.66 14.35 5.84
CA ALA A 669 15.95 15.00 5.94
C ALA A 669 15.96 16.12 6.99
N VAL A 670 14.94 16.98 7.02
CA VAL A 670 14.80 18.04 8.03
C VAL A 670 14.61 17.45 9.42
N ALA A 671 13.79 16.42 9.59
CA ALA A 671 13.57 15.73 10.85
C ALA A 671 14.84 15.03 11.36
N ARG A 672 15.64 14.47 10.45
CA ARG A 672 16.94 13.88 10.79
C ARG A 672 17.92 14.92 11.28
N HIS A 673 17.97 16.07 10.62
CA HIS A 673 18.83 17.19 11.03
C HIS A 673 18.44 17.77 12.38
N LEU A 674 17.15 18.04 12.60
CA LEU A 674 16.66 18.72 13.80
C LEU A 674 16.53 17.78 15.03
N TYR A 675 16.12 16.53 14.81
CA TYR A 675 15.72 15.62 15.89
C TYR A 675 16.54 14.33 15.94
N GLY A 676 17.49 14.11 15.04
CA GLY A 676 18.19 12.84 14.93
C GLY A 676 17.27 11.65 14.57
N SER A 677 16.22 11.89 13.78
CA SER A 677 15.30 10.85 13.35
C SER A 677 16.04 9.71 12.66
N SER A 678 15.65 8.46 12.95
CA SER A 678 16.21 7.26 12.34
C SER A 678 15.67 6.99 10.93
N ALA A 679 14.61 7.70 10.50
CA ALA A 679 14.08 7.56 9.15
C ALA A 679 15.08 8.11 8.13
N GLU A 680 15.42 7.28 7.15
CA GLU A 680 16.31 7.71 6.06
C GLU A 680 15.50 8.51 5.03
N PRO A 681 15.97 9.72 4.63
CA PRO A 681 15.37 10.44 3.53
C PRO A 681 15.57 9.66 2.22
N ALA A 682 14.64 9.84 1.27
CA ALA A 682 14.81 9.30 -0.08
C ALA A 682 16.09 9.83 -0.74
N ALA A 683 16.60 9.12 -1.73
CA ALA A 683 17.89 9.39 -2.34
C ALA A 683 17.97 10.82 -2.90
N HIS A 684 19.01 11.56 -2.49
CA HIS A 684 19.34 12.93 -2.90
C HIS A 684 20.83 13.20 -2.64
N GLU A 685 21.41 14.21 -3.26
CA GLU A 685 22.80 14.56 -3.06
C GLU A 685 23.01 15.41 -1.81
N ALA A 686 22.29 16.52 -1.68
CA ALA A 686 22.44 17.45 -0.56
C ALA A 686 21.14 18.20 -0.23
N ILE A 687 21.08 18.75 0.99
CA ILE A 687 20.06 19.71 1.40
C ILE A 687 20.75 20.91 2.03
N GLU A 688 20.38 22.12 1.57
CA GLU A 688 20.91 23.41 2.02
C GLU A 688 19.79 24.25 2.64
N GLY A 689 20.14 25.17 3.57
CA GLY A 689 19.16 26.10 4.17
C GLY A 689 18.45 25.55 5.39
N LEU A 690 18.93 24.46 5.98
CA LEU A 690 18.35 23.85 7.19
C LEU A 690 18.44 24.75 8.43
N GLU A 691 19.40 25.66 8.46
CA GLU A 691 19.62 26.66 9.53
C GLU A 691 18.46 27.66 9.72
N HIS A 692 17.59 27.78 8.72
CA HIS A 692 16.40 28.63 8.81
C HIS A 692 15.32 28.07 9.71
N PHE A 693 15.38 26.78 10.05
CA PHE A 693 14.35 26.09 10.80
C PHE A 693 14.84 25.59 12.16
N ASP A 694 13.98 25.67 13.15
CA ASP A 694 14.16 25.07 14.48
C ASP A 694 13.17 23.93 14.75
N LYS A 695 12.14 23.79 13.90
CA LYS A 695 11.10 22.80 14.04
C LYS A 695 10.51 22.40 12.68
N VAL A 696 10.17 21.14 12.52
CA VAL A 696 9.39 20.62 11.39
C VAL A 696 8.16 19.88 11.90
N ILE A 697 7.02 20.14 11.29
CA ILE A 697 5.75 19.53 11.63
C ILE A 697 5.13 18.99 10.34
N ASN A 698 4.93 17.68 10.30
CA ASN A 698 4.19 17.04 9.22
C ASN A 698 2.77 16.71 9.70
N VAL A 699 1.78 17.26 9.02
CA VAL A 699 0.36 17.06 9.29
C VAL A 699 -0.24 16.25 8.14
N ASP A 700 -0.29 14.96 8.32
CA ASP A 700 -0.83 13.98 7.39
C ASP A 700 -2.25 13.52 7.79
N GLN A 701 -2.88 12.73 6.93
CA GLN A 701 -4.23 12.18 7.15
C GLN A 701 -4.25 10.91 8.03
N SER A 702 -3.12 10.48 8.57
CA SER A 702 -3.06 9.30 9.44
C SER A 702 -3.91 9.52 10.71
N PRO A 703 -4.53 8.46 11.24
CA PRO A 703 -5.35 8.57 12.46
C PRO A 703 -4.56 9.15 13.64
N ILE A 704 -5.23 9.90 14.50
CA ILE A 704 -4.64 10.42 15.76
C ILE A 704 -4.37 9.33 16.82
N GLY A 705 -4.76 8.10 16.54
CA GLY A 705 -4.52 6.90 17.33
C GLY A 705 -5.22 5.70 16.76
N ARG A 706 -4.74 4.50 17.15
CA ARG A 706 -5.22 3.22 16.65
C ARG A 706 -6.23 2.51 17.56
N THR A 707 -6.51 3.08 18.72
CA THR A 707 -7.39 2.46 19.71
C THR A 707 -8.59 3.35 20.01
N PRO A 708 -9.70 2.78 20.52
CA PRO A 708 -10.87 3.57 20.96
C PRO A 708 -10.58 4.56 22.10
N ARG A 709 -9.46 4.42 22.78
CA ARG A 709 -9.01 5.34 23.85
C ARG A 709 -8.45 6.64 23.32
N SER A 710 -7.93 6.64 22.11
CA SER A 710 -7.45 7.86 21.46
C SER A 710 -8.65 8.70 21.03
N ASN A 711 -8.65 9.96 21.39
CA ASN A 711 -9.71 10.90 21.04
C ASN A 711 -9.15 12.34 20.95
N PRO A 712 -9.91 13.31 20.42
CA PRO A 712 -9.46 14.69 20.31
C PRO A 712 -8.98 15.30 21.63
N ALA A 713 -9.68 15.04 22.75
CA ALA A 713 -9.30 15.59 24.05
C ALA A 713 -7.95 15.08 24.57
N THR A 714 -7.66 13.79 24.38
CA THR A 714 -6.38 13.21 24.79
C THR A 714 -5.24 13.64 23.87
N TYR A 715 -5.49 13.64 22.57
CA TYR A 715 -4.46 13.98 21.58
C TYR A 715 -3.99 15.44 21.69
N THR A 716 -4.92 16.38 21.87
CA THR A 716 -4.60 17.82 22.01
C THR A 716 -4.08 18.18 23.40
N GLY A 717 -4.03 17.23 24.32
CA GLY A 717 -3.68 17.47 25.71
C GLY A 717 -4.72 18.30 26.45
N LEU A 718 -5.94 18.42 25.93
CA LEU A 718 -7.06 19.11 26.56
C LEU A 718 -7.59 18.35 27.77
N PHE A 719 -7.49 17.04 27.78
CA PHE A 719 -8.05 16.21 28.83
C PHE A 719 -7.32 16.33 30.17
N THR A 720 -6.03 16.65 30.17
CA THR A 720 -5.24 16.84 31.40
C THR A 720 -5.79 17.95 32.27
N PRO A 721 -5.94 19.21 31.80
CA PRO A 721 -6.53 20.27 32.64
C PRO A 721 -8.00 19.99 32.98
N ILE A 722 -8.77 19.27 32.20
CA ILE A 722 -10.13 18.83 32.54
C ILE A 722 -10.08 17.89 33.75
N ARG A 723 -9.18 16.90 33.78
CA ARG A 723 -9.04 15.97 34.89
C ARG A 723 -8.60 16.67 36.18
N GLU A 724 -7.68 17.64 36.08
CA GLU A 724 -7.24 18.47 37.19
C GLU A 724 -8.40 19.29 37.77
N LEU A 725 -9.26 19.81 36.89
CA LEU A 725 -10.45 20.56 37.29
C LEU A 725 -11.43 19.69 38.05
N PHE A 726 -11.70 18.47 37.60
CA PHE A 726 -12.54 17.51 38.31
C PHE A 726 -11.97 17.08 39.64
N ALA A 727 -10.66 16.84 39.71
CA ALA A 727 -9.98 16.53 40.98
C ALA A 727 -10.03 17.70 41.97
N GLY A 728 -10.18 18.93 41.51
CA GLY A 728 -10.31 20.14 42.29
C GLY A 728 -11.67 20.37 42.94
N VAL A 729 -12.74 19.70 42.52
CA VAL A 729 -14.11 19.91 43.09
C VAL A 729 -14.18 19.34 44.52
N PRO A 730 -15.05 19.92 45.38
CA PRO A 730 -15.16 19.50 46.79
C PRO A 730 -15.40 18.01 46.97
N THR A 731 -16.33 17.41 46.22
CA THR A 731 -16.64 15.98 46.32
C THR A 731 -15.45 15.08 45.99
N ALA A 732 -14.63 15.46 45.02
CA ALA A 732 -13.41 14.72 44.64
C ALA A 732 -12.37 14.82 45.75
N LYS A 733 -12.18 16.01 46.36
CA LYS A 733 -11.26 16.25 47.48
C LYS A 733 -11.66 15.47 48.74
N GLU A 734 -12.96 15.48 49.08
CA GLU A 734 -13.51 14.72 50.18
C GLU A 734 -13.26 13.21 50.07
N ARG A 735 -13.30 12.67 48.83
CA ARG A 735 -13.07 11.26 48.55
C ARG A 735 -11.61 10.92 48.27
N GLY A 736 -10.72 11.91 48.29
CA GLY A 736 -9.29 11.74 48.02
C GLY A 736 -9.00 11.36 46.57
N TYR A 737 -9.84 11.80 45.62
CA TYR A 737 -9.68 11.53 44.19
C TYR A 737 -8.65 12.48 43.60
N ASP A 738 -7.60 11.91 43.04
CA ASP A 738 -6.57 12.61 42.28
C ASP A 738 -6.94 12.70 40.76
N PRO A 739 -6.21 13.47 39.95
CA PRO A 739 -6.47 13.55 38.50
C PRO A 739 -6.40 12.20 37.78
N GLY A 740 -5.67 11.21 38.35
CA GLY A 740 -5.60 9.83 37.81
C GLY A 740 -6.95 9.11 37.86
N ARG A 741 -7.79 9.43 38.87
CA ARG A 741 -9.15 8.87 39.01
C ARG A 741 -10.03 9.13 37.80
N PHE A 742 -9.87 10.27 37.16
CA PHE A 742 -10.64 10.71 35.99
C PHE A 742 -9.99 10.31 34.67
N SER A 743 -8.93 9.51 34.69
CA SER A 743 -8.31 8.93 33.49
C SER A 743 -8.91 7.55 33.19
N PHE A 744 -9.44 7.37 31.98
CA PHE A 744 -9.87 6.06 31.52
C PHE A 744 -8.71 5.11 31.12
N ASN A 745 -7.46 5.60 31.12
CA ASN A 745 -6.26 4.80 30.86
C ASN A 745 -5.65 4.17 32.13
N VAL A 746 -6.04 4.65 33.30
CA VAL A 746 -5.48 4.24 34.60
C VAL A 746 -6.53 3.49 35.41
N LYS A 747 -6.11 2.43 36.11
CA LYS A 747 -6.99 1.70 37.04
C LYS A 747 -7.46 2.58 38.18
N GLY A 748 -8.67 2.33 38.69
CA GLY A 748 -9.26 3.01 39.84
C GLY A 748 -10.56 3.74 39.53
N GLY A 749 -10.60 4.57 38.51
CA GLY A 749 -11.82 5.31 38.10
C GLY A 749 -12.51 4.81 36.85
N ARG A 750 -11.82 4.03 36.01
CA ARG A 750 -12.36 3.50 34.77
C ARG A 750 -13.26 2.30 35.00
N CYS A 751 -14.10 2.00 34.02
CA CYS A 751 -14.81 0.73 33.97
C CYS A 751 -13.81 -0.39 33.67
N GLU A 752 -13.70 -1.37 34.56
CA GLU A 752 -12.74 -2.48 34.39
C GLU A 752 -13.22 -3.53 33.39
N ALA A 753 -14.53 -3.62 33.10
CA ALA A 753 -15.06 -4.55 32.10
C ALA A 753 -14.56 -4.22 30.68
N CYS A 754 -14.60 -2.95 30.29
CA CYS A 754 -14.06 -2.47 29.02
C CYS A 754 -12.68 -1.80 29.16
N GLN A 755 -12.11 -1.79 30.36
CA GLN A 755 -10.83 -1.16 30.67
C GLN A 755 -10.74 0.34 30.25
N GLY A 756 -11.88 1.03 30.21
CA GLY A 756 -11.97 2.45 29.83
C GLY A 756 -12.19 2.69 28.33
N ASP A 757 -12.32 1.66 27.52
CA ASP A 757 -12.58 1.79 26.06
C ASP A 757 -14.02 2.28 25.80
N GLY A 758 -14.96 2.00 26.70
CA GLY A 758 -16.38 2.26 26.51
C GLY A 758 -17.07 1.23 25.60
N VAL A 759 -16.27 0.47 24.86
CA VAL A 759 -16.71 -0.56 23.92
C VAL A 759 -15.95 -1.85 24.17
N LEU A 760 -16.54 -2.97 23.78
CA LEU A 760 -15.91 -4.28 23.76
C LEU A 760 -15.58 -4.62 22.31
N LYS A 761 -14.35 -5.04 22.07
CA LYS A 761 -13.89 -5.50 20.77
C LYS A 761 -14.30 -6.96 20.59
N VAL A 762 -15.06 -7.26 19.56
CA VAL A 762 -15.37 -8.62 19.13
C VAL A 762 -14.51 -8.91 17.90
N GLU A 763 -13.53 -9.80 18.07
CA GLU A 763 -12.64 -10.20 16.98
C GLU A 763 -13.38 -11.16 16.04
N MET A 764 -13.43 -10.76 14.78
CA MET A 764 -14.05 -11.52 13.69
C MET A 764 -12.94 -12.01 12.76
N HIS A 765 -12.51 -13.27 12.90
CA HIS A 765 -11.33 -13.86 12.23
C HIS A 765 -11.24 -13.62 10.71
N PHE A 766 -12.34 -13.42 10.01
CA PHE A 766 -12.39 -13.21 8.55
C PHE A 766 -13.08 -11.89 8.13
N LEU A 767 -13.58 -11.12 9.10
CA LEU A 767 -14.30 -9.86 8.91
C LEU A 767 -13.64 -8.77 9.74
N PRO A 768 -13.88 -7.48 9.46
CA PRO A 768 -13.42 -6.40 10.32
C PRO A 768 -13.94 -6.57 11.75
N ASP A 769 -13.10 -6.24 12.72
CA ASP A 769 -13.48 -6.29 14.14
C ASP A 769 -14.69 -5.39 14.42
N VAL A 770 -15.61 -5.89 15.24
CA VAL A 770 -16.81 -5.16 15.63
C VAL A 770 -16.63 -4.61 17.05
N TYR A 771 -16.99 -3.35 17.25
CA TYR A 771 -16.97 -2.69 18.54
C TYR A 771 -18.40 -2.50 19.05
N VAL A 772 -18.71 -3.15 20.17
CA VAL A 772 -20.05 -3.10 20.79
C VAL A 772 -19.97 -2.28 22.09
N PRO A 773 -20.96 -1.41 22.40
CA PRO A 773 -20.98 -0.70 23.68
C PRO A 773 -20.86 -1.65 24.87
N CYS A 774 -20.06 -1.28 25.85
CA CYS A 774 -19.86 -2.09 27.06
C CYS A 774 -21.15 -2.19 27.88
N ASP A 775 -21.60 -3.39 28.17
CA ASP A 775 -22.84 -3.65 28.91
C ASP A 775 -22.82 -3.17 30.38
N VAL A 776 -21.61 -2.98 30.96
CA VAL A 776 -21.45 -2.55 32.35
C VAL A 776 -21.50 -1.02 32.47
N CYS A 777 -20.78 -0.30 31.61
CA CYS A 777 -20.72 1.16 31.68
C CYS A 777 -21.59 1.86 30.62
N HIS A 778 -22.21 1.12 29.71
CA HIS A 778 -23.06 1.64 28.63
C HIS A 778 -22.36 2.77 27.82
N GLY A 779 -21.09 2.55 27.49
CA GLY A 779 -20.28 3.53 26.76
C GLY A 779 -19.64 4.64 27.58
N LYS A 780 -19.95 4.76 28.88
CA LYS A 780 -19.51 5.88 29.73
C LYS A 780 -18.04 5.82 30.15
N ARG A 781 -17.32 4.72 29.94
CA ARG A 781 -15.89 4.53 30.20
C ARG A 781 -15.48 4.46 31.68
N TYR A 782 -16.29 4.92 32.61
CA TYR A 782 -15.98 5.07 34.04
C TYR A 782 -16.87 4.21 34.92
N ASN A 783 -16.39 3.95 36.12
CA ASN A 783 -17.19 3.33 37.16
C ASN A 783 -18.18 4.34 37.75
N ARG A 784 -19.17 3.82 38.50
CA ARG A 784 -20.28 4.61 39.04
C ARG A 784 -19.78 5.70 40.00
N GLU A 785 -18.81 5.40 40.84
CA GLU A 785 -18.30 6.30 41.89
C GLU A 785 -17.59 7.52 41.29
N THR A 786 -16.89 7.34 40.18
CA THR A 786 -16.25 8.43 39.43
C THR A 786 -17.29 9.32 38.74
N LEU A 787 -18.36 8.73 38.22
CA LEU A 787 -19.44 9.46 37.54
C LEU A 787 -20.32 10.30 38.52
N GLU A 788 -20.23 10.06 39.85
CA GLU A 788 -20.91 10.88 40.88
C GLU A 788 -20.25 12.24 41.08
N VAL A 789 -19.01 12.42 40.68
CA VAL A 789 -18.29 13.70 40.76
C VAL A 789 -18.76 14.61 39.62
N LEU A 790 -19.30 15.78 39.99
CA LEU A 790 -19.86 16.72 39.04
C LEU A 790 -19.11 18.06 39.07
N TYR A 791 -18.86 18.61 37.90
CA TYR A 791 -18.45 20.00 37.71
C TYR A 791 -19.54 20.72 36.89
N LYS A 792 -20.07 21.80 37.47
CA LYS A 792 -21.23 22.53 36.92
C LYS A 792 -22.39 21.59 36.49
N GLY A 793 -22.65 20.55 37.26
CA GLY A 793 -23.73 19.60 37.04
C GLY A 793 -23.47 18.52 36.01
N LYS A 794 -22.24 18.43 35.47
CA LYS A 794 -21.84 17.44 34.49
C LYS A 794 -20.73 16.55 35.02
N ASN A 795 -20.81 15.24 34.79
CA ASN A 795 -19.71 14.31 35.08
C ASN A 795 -18.68 14.26 33.93
N VAL A 796 -17.57 13.59 34.17
CA VAL A 796 -16.47 13.51 33.20
C VAL A 796 -16.87 12.82 31.91
N SER A 797 -17.75 11.83 31.92
CA SER A 797 -18.26 11.16 30.72
C SER A 797 -19.16 12.09 29.90
N GLU A 798 -20.03 12.85 30.55
CA GLU A 798 -20.88 13.86 29.87
C GLU A 798 -20.04 14.97 29.25
N VAL A 799 -18.93 15.36 29.89
CA VAL A 799 -17.98 16.33 29.31
C VAL A 799 -17.28 15.76 28.07
N LEU A 800 -16.86 14.49 28.07
CA LEU A 800 -16.30 13.85 26.89
C LEU A 800 -17.31 13.71 25.74
N ASP A 801 -18.60 13.65 26.07
CA ASP A 801 -19.69 13.55 25.08
C ASP A 801 -20.11 14.91 24.49
N MET A 802 -19.64 16.02 25.09
CA MET A 802 -19.88 17.35 24.55
C MET A 802 -19.21 17.56 23.20
N THR A 803 -19.85 18.30 22.30
CA THR A 803 -19.17 18.85 21.12
C THR A 803 -18.15 19.90 21.55
N VAL A 804 -17.16 20.16 20.69
CA VAL A 804 -16.17 21.20 20.93
C VAL A 804 -16.84 22.57 21.18
N GLU A 805 -17.88 22.88 20.44
CA GLU A 805 -18.66 24.11 20.60
C GLU A 805 -19.32 24.20 21.97
N GLN A 806 -20.04 23.18 22.39
CA GLN A 806 -20.65 23.08 23.72
C GLN A 806 -19.62 23.15 24.85
N ALA A 807 -18.49 22.46 24.67
CA ALA A 807 -17.40 22.47 25.65
C ALA A 807 -16.75 23.85 25.78
N TYR A 808 -16.62 24.58 24.67
CA TYR A 808 -16.07 25.94 24.67
C TYR A 808 -16.93 26.91 25.53
N GLU A 809 -18.25 26.84 25.37
CA GLU A 809 -19.16 27.62 26.21
C GLU A 809 -19.10 27.18 27.68
N PHE A 810 -19.10 25.87 27.93
CA PHE A 810 -19.08 25.29 29.25
C PHE A 810 -17.82 25.67 30.06
N PHE A 811 -16.66 25.65 29.40
CA PHE A 811 -15.36 25.96 30.00
C PHE A 811 -14.86 27.39 29.73
N SER A 812 -15.73 28.29 29.30
CA SER A 812 -15.36 29.69 28.96
C SER A 812 -14.62 30.42 30.10
N ALA A 813 -14.94 30.09 31.35
CA ALA A 813 -14.31 30.66 32.53
C ALA A 813 -12.95 30.03 32.89
N VAL A 814 -12.50 28.99 32.16
CA VAL A 814 -11.22 28.30 32.41
C VAL A 814 -10.26 28.55 31.24
N PRO A 815 -9.37 29.56 31.33
CA PRO A 815 -8.62 30.03 30.15
C PRO A 815 -7.75 28.96 29.46
N VAL A 816 -7.16 28.06 30.24
CA VAL A 816 -6.30 27.00 29.71
C VAL A 816 -7.09 26.03 28.80
N ILE A 817 -8.31 25.67 29.22
CA ILE A 817 -9.21 24.79 28.48
C ILE A 817 -9.82 25.54 27.30
N ALA A 818 -10.34 26.75 27.55
CA ALA A 818 -10.98 27.58 26.53
C ALA A 818 -10.04 27.88 25.34
N ARG A 819 -8.77 28.17 25.60
CA ARG A 819 -7.78 28.44 24.56
C ARG A 819 -7.57 27.21 23.64
N LYS A 820 -7.44 26.00 24.18
CA LYS A 820 -7.30 24.77 23.40
C LYS A 820 -8.57 24.44 22.61
N LEU A 821 -9.73 24.66 23.20
CA LEU A 821 -11.01 24.49 22.49
C LEU A 821 -11.17 25.49 21.35
N LYS A 822 -10.69 26.73 21.54
CA LYS A 822 -10.71 27.77 20.51
C LYS A 822 -9.89 27.34 19.26
N THR A 823 -8.74 26.70 19.44
CA THR A 823 -7.96 26.22 18.29
C THR A 823 -8.68 25.12 17.50
N LEU A 824 -9.46 24.26 18.17
CA LEU A 824 -10.33 23.29 17.49
C LEU A 824 -11.47 23.96 16.73
N LEU A 825 -12.07 25.02 17.27
CA LEU A 825 -13.07 25.82 16.60
C LEU A 825 -12.51 26.53 15.38
N ASP A 826 -11.31 27.11 15.49
CA ASP A 826 -10.65 27.84 14.41
C ASP A 826 -10.38 26.96 13.17
N VAL A 827 -10.13 25.66 13.36
CA VAL A 827 -9.98 24.70 12.26
C VAL A 827 -11.30 24.09 11.78
N GLY A 828 -12.45 24.59 12.26
CA GLY A 828 -13.77 24.13 11.82
C GLY A 828 -14.25 22.81 12.41
N LEU A 829 -13.74 22.40 13.58
CA LEU A 829 -14.11 21.14 14.27
C LEU A 829 -15.09 21.34 15.42
N GLY A 830 -15.93 22.39 15.39
CA GLY A 830 -16.90 22.65 16.44
C GLY A 830 -17.91 21.52 16.68
N TYR A 831 -18.20 20.74 15.69
CA TYR A 831 -19.20 19.66 15.71
C TYR A 831 -18.72 18.31 16.23
N ILE A 832 -17.41 18.04 16.29
CA ILE A 832 -16.90 16.78 16.84
C ILE A 832 -17.02 16.73 18.35
N ARG A 833 -17.12 15.53 18.92
CA ARG A 833 -17.15 15.34 20.38
C ARG A 833 -15.75 15.21 20.93
N LEU A 834 -15.52 15.69 22.15
CA LEU A 834 -14.22 15.64 22.82
C LEU A 834 -13.71 14.22 22.98
N GLY A 835 -14.58 13.28 23.35
CA GLY A 835 -14.27 11.86 23.57
C GLY A 835 -14.51 10.98 22.34
N GLN A 836 -14.78 11.53 21.15
CA GLN A 836 -14.98 10.76 19.94
C GLN A 836 -13.77 9.90 19.64
N SER A 837 -13.99 8.60 19.39
CA SER A 837 -12.88 7.67 19.08
C SER A 837 -12.12 8.10 17.82
N ALA A 838 -10.80 8.03 17.89
CA ALA A 838 -9.94 8.30 16.75
C ALA A 838 -10.27 7.44 15.50
N THR A 839 -10.79 6.23 15.72
CA THR A 839 -11.18 5.31 14.65
C THR A 839 -12.45 5.72 13.90
N THR A 840 -13.21 6.66 14.46
CA THR A 840 -14.45 7.19 13.84
C THR A 840 -14.25 8.54 13.15
N LEU A 841 -13.09 9.16 13.31
CA LEU A 841 -12.74 10.40 12.63
C LEU A 841 -12.35 10.12 11.17
N SER A 842 -12.79 11.00 10.27
CA SER A 842 -12.27 11.01 8.91
C SER A 842 -10.80 11.43 8.86
N GLY A 843 -10.10 11.12 7.77
CA GLY A 843 -8.69 11.53 7.60
C GLY A 843 -8.51 13.03 7.70
N GLY A 844 -9.42 13.81 7.12
CA GLY A 844 -9.40 15.27 7.20
C GLY A 844 -9.69 15.81 8.61
N GLU A 845 -10.60 15.20 9.37
CA GLU A 845 -10.85 15.55 10.77
C GLU A 845 -9.63 15.26 11.65
N ALA A 846 -9.02 14.08 11.49
CA ALA A 846 -7.79 13.72 12.20
C ALA A 846 -6.66 14.72 11.92
N GLN A 847 -6.48 15.11 10.67
CA GLN A 847 -5.50 16.10 10.24
C GLN A 847 -5.74 17.47 10.88
N ARG A 848 -6.99 17.94 10.92
CA ARG A 848 -7.35 19.21 11.56
C ARG A 848 -7.16 19.17 13.08
N VAL A 849 -7.40 18.02 13.73
CA VAL A 849 -7.07 17.85 15.17
C VAL A 849 -5.57 17.98 15.40
N LYS A 850 -4.74 17.38 14.54
CA LYS A 850 -3.27 17.54 14.61
C LYS A 850 -2.86 19.00 14.45
N LEU A 851 -3.42 19.68 13.45
CA LEU A 851 -3.16 21.10 13.21
C LEU A 851 -3.56 21.97 14.42
N SER A 852 -4.71 21.71 15.05
CA SER A 852 -5.17 22.44 16.23
C SER A 852 -4.23 22.30 17.43
N LEU A 853 -3.64 21.12 17.61
CA LEU A 853 -2.62 20.89 18.64
C LEU A 853 -1.42 21.81 18.42
N GLU A 854 -0.93 21.89 17.20
CA GLU A 854 0.23 22.73 16.88
C GLU A 854 -0.07 24.22 17.04
N LEU A 855 -1.27 24.65 16.64
CA LEU A 855 -1.75 26.03 16.88
C LEU A 855 -1.84 26.39 18.38
N SER A 856 -2.05 25.42 19.24
CA SER A 856 -2.13 25.63 20.69
C SER A 856 -0.78 25.82 21.36
N LYS A 857 0.32 25.47 20.67
CA LYS A 857 1.69 25.59 21.17
C LYS A 857 2.26 26.99 20.90
N ARG A 858 3.32 27.34 21.64
CA ARG A 858 4.04 28.58 21.37
C ARG A 858 4.79 28.49 20.04
N ASP A 859 4.58 29.46 19.20
CA ASP A 859 5.23 29.56 17.89
C ASP A 859 6.57 30.30 18.00
N THR A 860 7.54 29.87 17.21
CA THR A 860 8.88 30.48 17.12
C THR A 860 9.04 31.36 15.88
N GLY A 861 8.12 31.24 14.91
CA GLY A 861 8.22 31.91 13.59
C GLY A 861 9.27 31.26 12.67
N ARG A 862 9.85 30.11 13.04
CA ARG A 862 10.87 29.38 12.27
C ARG A 862 10.50 27.91 12.07
N THR A 863 9.22 27.62 12.09
CA THR A 863 8.70 26.27 11.90
C THR A 863 8.44 26.01 10.42
N LEU A 864 8.85 24.83 9.95
CA LEU A 864 8.43 24.27 8.66
C LEU A 864 7.19 23.41 8.87
N TYR A 865 6.06 23.86 8.38
CA TYR A 865 4.81 23.07 8.32
C TYR A 865 4.70 22.37 6.97
N ILE A 866 4.46 21.09 7.00
CA ILE A 866 4.15 20.29 5.82
C ILE A 866 2.74 19.74 5.99
N LEU A 867 1.84 20.10 5.08
CA LEU A 867 0.43 19.71 5.08
C LEU A 867 0.15 18.88 3.82
N ASP A 868 -0.33 17.67 4.01
CA ASP A 868 -0.64 16.75 2.90
C ASP A 868 -2.15 16.73 2.66
N GLU A 869 -2.58 17.36 1.57
CA GLU A 869 -3.98 17.48 1.13
C GLU A 869 -4.94 17.91 2.25
N PRO A 870 -4.71 19.06 2.91
CA PRO A 870 -5.48 19.45 4.10
C PRO A 870 -6.95 19.80 3.82
N THR A 871 -7.34 19.97 2.55
CA THR A 871 -8.72 20.29 2.17
C THR A 871 -9.58 19.07 1.86
N THR A 872 -9.02 17.89 2.04
CA THR A 872 -9.74 16.62 1.84
C THR A 872 -11.04 16.58 2.64
N GLY A 873 -12.15 16.32 1.96
CA GLY A 873 -13.48 16.21 2.59
C GLY A 873 -14.08 17.53 3.06
N LEU A 874 -13.55 18.66 2.61
CA LEU A 874 -14.03 19.99 3.01
C LEU A 874 -14.90 20.63 1.94
N HIS A 875 -16.00 21.22 2.38
CA HIS A 875 -16.80 22.13 1.60
C HIS A 875 -16.05 23.46 1.37
N PHE A 876 -16.39 24.20 0.32
CA PHE A 876 -15.77 25.52 -0.03
C PHE A 876 -15.69 26.47 1.16
N HIS A 877 -16.71 26.51 2.01
CA HIS A 877 -16.73 27.37 3.19
C HIS A 877 -15.71 26.91 4.25
N ASP A 878 -15.60 25.61 4.47
CA ASP A 878 -14.64 25.05 5.43
C ASP A 878 -13.20 25.27 4.93
N ILE A 879 -12.98 25.21 3.61
CA ILE A 879 -11.69 25.53 2.99
C ILE A 879 -11.33 26.99 3.24
N ALA A 880 -12.27 27.91 3.09
CA ALA A 880 -12.03 29.34 3.37
C ALA A 880 -11.55 29.56 4.81
N LEU A 881 -12.20 28.95 5.79
CA LEU A 881 -11.83 29.02 7.21
C LEU A 881 -10.43 28.41 7.46
N LEU A 882 -10.15 27.27 6.87
CA LEU A 882 -8.84 26.63 7.01
C LEU A 882 -7.73 27.46 6.40
N LEU A 883 -7.96 28.08 5.26
CA LEU A 883 -6.98 28.98 4.62
C LEU A 883 -6.67 30.21 5.48
N GLU A 884 -7.64 30.80 6.21
CA GLU A 884 -7.39 31.86 7.16
C GLU A 884 -6.37 31.44 8.24
N VAL A 885 -6.50 30.22 8.75
CA VAL A 885 -5.57 29.67 9.73
C VAL A 885 -4.19 29.45 9.13
N ILE A 886 -4.11 28.89 7.94
CA ILE A 886 -2.85 28.61 7.23
C ILE A 886 -2.10 29.91 6.91
N HIS A 887 -2.80 30.90 6.40
CA HIS A 887 -2.20 32.23 6.12
C HIS A 887 -1.72 32.92 7.40
N ARG A 888 -2.44 32.77 8.52
CA ARG A 888 -2.00 33.27 9.82
C ARG A 888 -0.69 32.63 10.26
N LEU A 889 -0.50 31.32 10.07
CA LEU A 889 0.75 30.63 10.38
C LEU A 889 1.91 31.18 9.54
N ARG A 890 1.70 31.39 8.25
CA ARG A 890 2.69 32.01 7.37
C ARG A 890 3.03 33.43 7.84
N ASP A 891 2.04 34.23 8.15
CA ASP A 891 2.22 35.65 8.55
C ASP A 891 2.99 35.80 9.87
N GLN A 892 3.04 34.75 10.68
CA GLN A 892 3.89 34.65 11.87
C GLN A 892 5.37 34.37 11.56
N GLY A 893 5.74 34.22 10.29
CA GLY A 893 7.10 33.98 9.83
C GLY A 893 7.41 32.53 9.46
N ASN A 894 6.47 31.61 9.69
CA ASN A 894 6.65 30.21 9.38
C ASN A 894 6.64 29.92 7.88
N THR A 895 7.29 28.84 7.49
CA THR A 895 7.22 28.31 6.13
C THR A 895 6.16 27.23 6.08
N VAL A 896 5.21 27.36 5.16
CA VAL A 896 4.13 26.40 4.99
C VAL A 896 4.21 25.77 3.61
N VAL A 897 4.35 24.45 3.56
CA VAL A 897 4.37 23.65 2.34
C VAL A 897 3.11 22.81 2.31
N ILE A 898 2.32 22.93 1.26
CA ILE A 898 1.05 22.20 1.10
C ILE A 898 1.12 21.37 -0.17
N ILE A 899 0.92 20.07 -0.07
CA ILE A 899 0.62 19.22 -1.23
C ILE A 899 -0.87 19.33 -1.48
N GLU A 900 -1.27 19.85 -2.65
CA GLU A 900 -2.69 20.11 -2.94
C GLU A 900 -3.05 19.97 -4.42
N HIS A 901 -4.33 19.64 -4.64
CA HIS A 901 -4.96 19.61 -5.95
C HIS A 901 -6.10 20.63 -6.06
N ASN A 902 -6.57 21.17 -4.93
CA ASN A 902 -7.65 22.13 -4.87
C ASN A 902 -7.18 23.48 -5.42
N LEU A 903 -7.80 23.93 -6.52
CA LEU A 903 -7.42 25.15 -7.20
C LEU A 903 -7.66 26.41 -6.36
N ASP A 904 -8.65 26.40 -5.46
CA ASP A 904 -8.91 27.51 -4.55
C ASP A 904 -7.77 27.73 -3.55
N VAL A 905 -7.13 26.65 -3.11
CA VAL A 905 -5.92 26.70 -2.26
C VAL A 905 -4.73 27.18 -3.10
N ILE A 906 -4.52 26.58 -4.26
CA ILE A 906 -3.37 26.90 -5.13
C ILE A 906 -3.36 28.37 -5.54
N LYS A 907 -4.51 28.96 -5.87
CA LYS A 907 -4.60 30.37 -6.25
C LYS A 907 -4.25 31.32 -5.11
N THR A 908 -4.35 30.91 -3.84
CA THR A 908 -4.00 31.73 -2.68
C THR A 908 -2.54 31.63 -2.28
N ALA A 909 -1.78 30.68 -2.82
CA ALA A 909 -0.39 30.44 -2.48
C ALA A 909 0.51 31.61 -2.95
N ASP A 910 1.63 31.80 -2.23
CA ASP A 910 2.67 32.76 -2.62
C ASP A 910 3.55 32.16 -3.73
N TRP A 911 3.80 30.86 -3.65
CA TRP A 911 4.65 30.11 -4.56
C TRP A 911 4.02 28.76 -4.91
N VAL A 912 4.20 28.33 -6.15
CA VAL A 912 3.69 27.03 -6.63
C VAL A 912 4.81 26.26 -7.31
N ILE A 913 4.92 24.99 -7.03
CA ILE A 913 5.84 24.07 -7.68
C ILE A 913 5.01 22.92 -8.25
N ASP A 914 5.00 22.79 -9.57
CA ASP A 914 4.19 21.82 -10.30
C ASP A 914 5.06 20.67 -10.82
N LEU A 915 4.75 19.45 -10.39
CA LEU A 915 5.43 18.24 -10.80
C LEU A 915 4.67 17.52 -11.91
N GLY A 916 5.42 16.84 -12.76
CA GLY A 916 4.86 16.07 -13.87
C GLY A 916 5.95 15.54 -14.78
N PRO A 917 5.69 15.47 -16.12
CA PRO A 917 4.41 15.79 -16.81
C PRO A 917 3.29 14.81 -16.55
N GLU A 918 3.62 13.54 -16.29
CA GLU A 918 2.67 12.43 -16.06
C GLU A 918 2.90 11.79 -14.69
N GLY A 919 2.16 10.73 -14.37
CA GLY A 919 2.37 9.90 -13.18
C GLY A 919 3.36 8.74 -13.42
N GLY A 920 3.89 8.18 -12.34
CA GLY A 920 4.78 7.03 -12.38
C GLY A 920 6.12 7.32 -13.05
N ALA A 921 6.57 6.40 -13.90
CA ALA A 921 7.87 6.49 -14.57
C ALA A 921 8.03 7.72 -15.48
N ASP A 922 6.94 8.26 -16.02
CA ASP A 922 6.96 9.45 -16.88
C ASP A 922 6.77 10.76 -16.11
N GLY A 923 6.64 10.66 -14.78
CA GLY A 923 6.62 11.81 -13.87
C GLY A 923 7.99 12.16 -13.32
N GLY A 924 7.98 12.72 -12.12
CA GLY A 924 9.19 12.96 -11.34
C GLY A 924 10.05 14.14 -11.78
N GLN A 925 9.46 15.13 -12.46
CA GLN A 925 10.14 16.36 -12.91
C GLN A 925 9.38 17.59 -12.41
N ILE A 926 10.08 18.70 -12.14
CA ILE A 926 9.46 20.00 -11.92
C ILE A 926 9.17 20.62 -13.30
N ILE A 927 7.89 20.82 -13.60
CA ILE A 927 7.41 21.35 -14.88
C ILE A 927 7.32 22.87 -14.86
N ALA A 928 6.93 23.42 -13.72
CA ALA A 928 6.79 24.85 -13.52
C ALA A 928 7.04 25.22 -12.06
N GLN A 929 7.60 26.38 -11.82
CA GLN A 929 7.72 26.97 -10.49
C GLN A 929 7.59 28.48 -10.57
N GLY A 930 7.03 29.09 -9.54
CA GLY A 930 6.83 30.52 -9.49
C GLY A 930 5.54 30.92 -8.79
N THR A 931 5.11 32.14 -8.98
CA THR A 931 3.80 32.59 -8.53
C THR A 931 2.68 31.83 -9.27
N PRO A 932 1.46 31.73 -8.71
CA PRO A 932 0.33 31.11 -9.43
C PRO A 932 0.12 31.68 -10.84
N GLU A 933 0.34 32.99 -11.02
CA GLU A 933 0.22 33.66 -12.31
C GLU A 933 1.29 33.21 -13.32
N GLN A 934 2.51 32.93 -12.84
CA GLN A 934 3.61 32.42 -13.68
C GLN A 934 3.36 30.97 -14.10
N VAL A 935 2.92 30.15 -13.18
CA VAL A 935 2.58 28.74 -13.46
C VAL A 935 1.40 28.66 -14.43
N ALA A 936 0.39 29.54 -14.30
CA ALA A 936 -0.75 29.61 -15.23
C ALA A 936 -0.35 29.95 -16.68
N LYS A 937 0.79 30.60 -16.90
CA LYS A 937 1.32 30.91 -18.24
C LYS A 937 2.15 29.76 -18.83
N THR A 938 2.55 28.77 -18.03
CA THR A 938 3.39 27.65 -18.47
C THR A 938 2.55 26.61 -19.20
N LYS A 939 2.77 26.49 -20.52
CA LYS A 939 1.96 25.60 -21.39
C LYS A 939 2.06 24.12 -21.03
N ALA A 940 3.18 23.68 -20.49
CA ALA A 940 3.41 22.31 -20.11
C ALA A 940 2.70 21.92 -18.80
N SER A 941 2.30 22.89 -17.98
CA SER A 941 1.64 22.68 -16.71
C SER A 941 0.14 22.39 -16.89
N PHE A 942 -0.30 21.20 -16.51
CA PHE A 942 -1.73 20.90 -16.44
C PHE A 942 -2.40 21.74 -15.36
N THR A 943 -1.79 21.84 -14.17
CA THR A 943 -2.28 22.70 -13.10
C THR A 943 -2.46 24.15 -13.58
N GLY A 944 -1.47 24.67 -14.33
CA GLY A 944 -1.53 26.02 -14.90
C GLY A 944 -2.72 26.22 -15.84
N LYS A 945 -3.08 25.23 -16.65
CA LYS A 945 -4.24 25.31 -17.56
C LYS A 945 -5.56 25.47 -16.80
N TYR A 946 -5.75 24.72 -15.71
CA TYR A 946 -6.97 24.79 -14.90
C TYR A 946 -6.98 26.02 -13.98
N LEU A 947 -5.80 26.51 -13.58
CA LEU A 947 -5.66 27.69 -12.73
C LEU A 947 -5.90 29.00 -13.47
N ALA A 948 -5.52 29.09 -14.74
CA ALA A 948 -5.58 30.30 -15.55
C ALA A 948 -6.98 30.98 -15.61
N PRO A 949 -8.10 30.26 -15.75
CA PRO A 949 -9.42 30.87 -15.71
C PRO A 949 -9.76 31.51 -14.37
N LEU A 950 -9.29 30.93 -13.25
CA LEU A 950 -9.59 31.39 -11.88
C LEU A 950 -8.80 32.65 -11.49
N LEU A 951 -7.68 32.90 -12.14
CA LEU A 951 -6.85 34.10 -11.93
C LEU A 951 -7.30 35.29 -12.80
N LYS A 952 -8.24 35.10 -13.75
CA LYS A 952 -8.85 36.18 -14.52
C LYS A 952 -9.90 36.86 -13.66
N ARG A 953 -9.55 37.99 -13.02
CA ARG A 953 -10.54 38.80 -12.30
C ARG A 953 -11.53 39.40 -13.28
N PRO A 954 -12.85 39.32 -13.01
CA PRO A 954 -13.78 40.16 -13.73
C PRO A 954 -13.39 41.63 -13.51
N ALA A 955 -13.30 42.40 -14.57
CA ALA A 955 -13.01 43.81 -14.46
C ALA A 955 -13.93 44.43 -13.41
N ARG A 956 -13.38 45.02 -12.34
CA ARG A 956 -14.16 45.79 -11.37
C ARG A 956 -14.94 46.81 -12.17
N LYS A 957 -16.29 46.69 -12.19
CA LYS A 957 -17.12 47.80 -12.60
C LYS A 957 -16.83 48.92 -11.60
N VAL A 958 -16.00 49.87 -12.01
CA VAL A 958 -15.89 51.13 -11.29
C VAL A 958 -17.31 51.66 -11.22
N ALA A 959 -17.91 51.64 -10.03
CA ALA A 959 -19.12 52.37 -9.78
C ALA A 959 -18.76 53.81 -10.01
N ALA A 960 -19.22 54.34 -11.15
CA ALA A 960 -19.24 55.80 -11.37
C ALA A 960 -20.08 56.37 -10.25
N GLY A 961 -19.48 57.26 -9.43
CA GLY A 961 -19.99 57.88 -8.26
C GLY A 961 -21.23 58.68 -8.46
#